data_177ad7e0e5b7923a198178526d672417
#
_entry.id   177ad7e0e5b7923a198178526d672417
#
_cell.length_a   1.000
_cell.length_b   1.000
_cell.length_c   1.000
_cell.angle_alpha   90.00
_cell.angle_beta   90.00
_cell.angle_gamma   90.00
#
_symmetry.space_group_name_H-M   'P 1'
#
loop_
_entity.id
_entity.type
_entity.pdbx_description
1 polymer ?
#
loop_
_entity_poly.entity_id
_entity_poly.type
_entity_poly.pdbx_seq_one_letter_code
_entity_poly.pdbx_strand_id
1 'polypeptide(L)'
;MRKRTFLGASLALGLGGFSGLVAPSTQAKPAGSKSFHGRGEILWDTYGVPHVYGKDEAAVFYGFGYAQAQNHGNIVVHLYGEARGRAAEYWGPQFADSDRWMLSNDVPARALAWYRASTPQFRQNLDAFAAGINAYDAANPGKIDPKVAVVLPVSGVDVMAHAHRLMNFIYVAPMERTMGAPVPGAGNNGSNAWAVAPSKSQSGHTMLLANPHLPWPTSYFTYFEADLNGPGIKMYGATQVGLPVLRFCFNDHMGFTNTVNSMLGATNYELKLSGDGYLFDGKVLPFKTRTTSFKIRQPDGALKTETLTIRESVHGPAFTRADGKTLALRVAGLDRPDGLKQYWDMGMSKNFAEFETILKRLQVPTFNIVYADKAGHIQYMDNGVLPKHPKGDLAYWRGDVPGDTSATLWTDVHSYDELPKVIDPATGWIQNTNDPPWVATYPQVIHAENFPPYVAPPGPESLRSQQSAHLLADPSKISFDDFVARKLSTHTLMADRVLPDLIAAAQGDPDPEVQAAVNLLKAWNRETVADSKAALLFETWANRFSPGNFTSLANYKVKWLPSDPIGTPKGVADPAKALDMLKAAIGEMKTKYGAIDRPFGEVSRFAIDKVDLPGNGGFGNTGIFRTITWGPLKDGKRIPVHGETWVSLVEFSTPIKAKGLMSYGNASQPGSPHRSDQLKHLSDKTLRTLWTTRAQVEQHIEGRTPF
;
A
#
# COMPACT_ATOMS: atom_id res chain seq x y z
N MET A 1 -32.79 32.12 -44.68
CA MET A 1 -33.67 33.05 -43.90
C MET A 1 -33.93 32.46 -42.52
N ARG A 2 -33.87 33.28 -41.53
CA ARG A 2 -34.02 33.18 -40.05
C ARG A 2 -32.73 32.86 -39.30
N LYS A 3 -32.10 33.95 -38.88
CA LYS A 3 -31.11 34.08 -37.81
C LYS A 3 -31.76 33.73 -36.48
N ARG A 4 -31.14 32.90 -35.63
CA ARG A 4 -31.46 32.79 -34.23
C ARG A 4 -30.25 33.29 -33.43
N THR A 5 -30.49 34.37 -32.73
CA THR A 5 -29.63 35.09 -31.79
C THR A 5 -29.51 34.29 -30.51
N PHE A 6 -28.29 33.98 -30.07
CA PHE A 6 -28.03 33.48 -28.73
C PHE A 6 -27.72 34.68 -27.80
N LEU A 7 -28.55 34.87 -26.81
CA LEU A 7 -28.28 35.74 -25.68
C LEU A 7 -27.28 35.07 -24.73
N GLY A 8 -26.15 35.72 -24.52
CA GLY A 8 -25.24 35.40 -23.44
C GLY A 8 -25.74 35.98 -22.13
N ALA A 9 -25.89 35.13 -21.12
CA ALA A 9 -26.13 35.55 -19.74
C ALA A 9 -24.77 35.54 -19.01
N SER A 10 -24.24 36.74 -18.76
CA SER A 10 -23.08 36.93 -17.88
C SER A 10 -23.57 36.91 -16.42
N LEU A 11 -23.19 35.88 -15.67
CA LEU A 11 -23.35 35.88 -14.21
C LEU A 11 -22.14 36.61 -13.59
N ALA A 12 -22.36 37.82 -13.09
CA ALA A 12 -21.42 38.51 -12.22
C ALA A 12 -21.52 37.94 -10.81
N LEU A 13 -20.48 37.22 -10.36
CA LEU A 13 -20.30 36.81 -8.97
C LEU A 13 -19.72 38.00 -8.17
N GLY A 14 -20.52 38.58 -7.30
CA GLY A 14 -20.12 39.63 -6.38
C GLY A 14 -19.06 39.11 -5.37
N LEU A 15 -17.95 39.83 -5.30
CA LEU A 15 -16.93 39.73 -4.25
C LEU A 15 -17.47 40.34 -2.95
N GLY A 16 -18.03 39.50 -2.09
CA GLY A 16 -18.28 39.80 -0.70
C GLY A 16 -17.05 39.49 0.14
N GLY A 17 -16.33 40.54 0.60
CA GLY A 17 -15.23 40.36 1.55
C GLY A 17 -15.76 39.88 2.90
N PHE A 18 -15.37 38.63 3.26
CA PHE A 18 -15.54 38.12 4.62
C PHE A 18 -14.25 38.36 5.40
N SER A 19 -14.18 39.43 6.18
CA SER A 19 -13.24 39.52 7.31
C SER A 19 -13.79 38.66 8.44
N GLY A 20 -13.46 37.37 8.42
CA GLY A 20 -13.84 36.42 9.45
C GLY A 20 -12.80 36.36 10.54
N LEU A 21 -13.11 36.91 11.70
CA LEU A 21 -12.48 36.55 12.98
C LEU A 21 -12.48 35.02 13.11
N VAL A 22 -11.31 34.42 13.21
CA VAL A 22 -11.16 33.01 13.54
C VAL A 22 -11.59 32.80 14.98
N ALA A 23 -12.84 32.37 15.17
CA ALA A 23 -13.30 31.87 16.45
C ALA A 23 -12.52 30.60 16.78
N PRO A 24 -12.14 30.33 18.06
CA PRO A 24 -11.52 29.10 18.46
C PRO A 24 -12.43 27.93 18.04
N SER A 25 -11.85 26.91 17.45
CA SER A 25 -12.56 25.70 17.01
C SER A 25 -13.33 25.12 18.20
N THR A 26 -14.61 25.44 18.30
CA THR A 26 -15.53 24.68 19.14
C THR A 26 -15.57 23.30 18.55
N GLN A 27 -15.01 22.32 19.26
CA GLN A 27 -15.26 20.90 18.99
C GLN A 27 -16.77 20.77 18.76
N ALA A 28 -17.16 20.33 17.58
CA ALA A 28 -18.54 19.98 17.32
C ALA A 28 -18.92 18.94 18.37
N LYS A 29 -19.89 19.28 19.25
CA LYS A 29 -20.47 18.30 20.14
C LYS A 29 -20.84 17.08 19.30
N PRO A 30 -20.45 15.85 19.69
CA PRO A 30 -20.89 14.67 18.98
C PRO A 30 -22.41 14.75 18.87
N ALA A 31 -22.93 14.67 17.67
CA ALA A 31 -24.37 14.54 17.43
C ALA A 31 -24.82 13.38 18.30
N GLY A 32 -25.81 13.59 19.18
CA GLY A 32 -26.15 12.77 20.32
C GLY A 32 -25.96 11.29 20.03
N SER A 33 -25.09 10.63 20.79
CA SER A 33 -24.70 9.25 20.62
C SER A 33 -25.97 8.41 20.68
N LYS A 34 -26.51 7.99 19.54
CA LYS A 34 -27.51 6.93 19.52
C LYS A 34 -26.85 5.74 20.21
N SER A 35 -27.41 5.27 21.31
CA SER A 35 -26.92 4.08 21.99
C SER A 35 -26.89 2.93 20.99
N PHE A 36 -25.74 2.29 20.83
CA PHE A 36 -25.59 1.07 20.03
C PHE A 36 -25.85 -0.19 20.85
N HIS A 37 -26.18 -0.06 22.13
CA HIS A 37 -26.50 -1.18 22.99
C HIS A 37 -27.64 -2.04 22.44
N GLY A 38 -27.39 -3.34 22.31
CA GLY A 38 -28.33 -4.30 21.73
C GLY A 38 -28.47 -4.24 20.21
N ARG A 39 -27.56 -3.53 19.51
CA ARG A 39 -27.61 -3.39 18.03
C ARG A 39 -26.66 -4.30 17.28
N GLY A 40 -25.82 -5.08 17.99
CA GLY A 40 -24.93 -6.01 17.35
C GLY A 40 -24.04 -6.77 18.31
N GLU A 41 -23.14 -7.54 17.73
CA GLU A 41 -22.10 -8.27 18.46
C GLU A 41 -20.86 -8.46 17.59
N ILE A 42 -19.72 -8.62 18.22
CA ILE A 42 -18.48 -9.07 17.60
C ILE A 42 -18.19 -10.46 18.10
N LEU A 43 -18.04 -11.42 17.20
CA LEU A 43 -17.47 -12.72 17.49
C LEU A 43 -15.98 -12.68 17.17
N TRP A 44 -15.14 -12.99 18.14
CA TRP A 44 -13.70 -13.05 17.97
C TRP A 44 -13.30 -14.49 17.70
N ASP A 45 -12.61 -14.73 16.61
CA ASP A 45 -12.09 -16.06 16.34
C ASP A 45 -10.72 -16.29 17.02
N THR A 46 -10.24 -17.51 16.98
CA THR A 46 -8.99 -17.96 17.63
C THR A 46 -7.72 -17.32 17.08
N TYR A 47 -7.82 -16.46 16.06
CA TYR A 47 -6.74 -15.62 15.53
C TYR A 47 -6.97 -14.13 15.78
N GLY A 48 -7.94 -13.79 16.65
CA GLY A 48 -8.29 -12.41 16.96
C GLY A 48 -8.89 -11.64 15.79
N VAL A 49 -9.49 -12.35 14.81
CA VAL A 49 -10.23 -11.72 13.72
C VAL A 49 -11.64 -11.41 14.21
N PRO A 50 -12.10 -10.15 14.13
CA PRO A 50 -13.47 -9.81 14.47
C PRO A 50 -14.42 -10.15 13.34
N HIS A 51 -15.47 -10.90 13.67
CA HIS A 51 -16.65 -11.08 12.84
C HIS A 51 -17.76 -10.20 13.42
N VAL A 52 -17.97 -9.05 12.79
CA VAL A 52 -18.93 -8.03 13.24
C VAL A 52 -20.31 -8.34 12.69
N TYR A 53 -21.31 -8.45 13.54
CA TYR A 53 -22.71 -8.65 13.18
C TYR A 53 -23.53 -7.45 13.66
N GLY A 54 -23.89 -6.54 12.75
CA GLY A 54 -24.71 -5.36 13.04
C GLY A 54 -26.15 -5.51 12.56
N LYS A 55 -27.10 -4.93 13.30
CA LYS A 55 -28.52 -4.90 12.91
C LYS A 55 -28.82 -3.91 11.76
N ASP A 56 -27.91 -3.00 11.48
CA ASP A 56 -27.90 -2.08 10.36
C ASP A 56 -26.48 -1.65 10.02
N GLU A 57 -26.32 -0.86 8.96
CA GLU A 57 -25.03 -0.42 8.44
C GLU A 57 -24.23 0.38 9.51
N ALA A 58 -24.85 1.32 10.22
CA ALA A 58 -24.17 2.09 11.25
C ALA A 58 -23.70 1.21 12.43
N ALA A 59 -24.44 0.16 12.79
CA ALA A 59 -24.02 -0.81 13.80
C ALA A 59 -22.80 -1.64 13.34
N VAL A 60 -22.70 -1.98 12.05
CA VAL A 60 -21.51 -2.63 11.49
C VAL A 60 -20.29 -1.73 11.61
N PHE A 61 -20.42 -0.44 11.24
CA PHE A 61 -19.33 0.52 11.39
C PHE A 61 -18.92 0.73 12.86
N TYR A 62 -19.89 0.79 13.78
CA TYR A 62 -19.62 0.88 15.23
C TYR A 62 -18.82 -0.31 15.72
N GLY A 63 -19.28 -1.53 15.44
CA GLY A 63 -18.58 -2.76 15.83
C GLY A 63 -17.18 -2.84 15.24
N PHE A 64 -17.00 -2.40 13.98
CA PHE A 64 -15.69 -2.36 13.32
C PHE A 64 -14.73 -1.34 13.97
N GLY A 65 -15.24 -0.16 14.37
CA GLY A 65 -14.45 0.83 15.11
C GLY A 65 -14.03 0.33 16.50
N TYR A 66 -14.96 -0.31 17.21
CA TYR A 66 -14.68 -0.95 18.50
C TYR A 66 -13.59 -2.02 18.36
N ALA A 67 -13.72 -2.90 17.36
CA ALA A 67 -12.76 -3.96 17.10
C ALA A 67 -11.35 -3.43 16.76
N GLN A 68 -11.26 -2.39 15.93
CA GLN A 68 -9.97 -1.77 15.63
C GLN A 68 -9.33 -1.15 16.88
N ALA A 69 -10.12 -0.52 17.76
CA ALA A 69 -9.59 0.04 19.01
C ALA A 69 -9.10 -1.05 19.94
N GLN A 70 -9.80 -2.20 20.03
CA GLN A 70 -9.36 -3.34 20.84
C GLN A 70 -8.01 -3.90 20.38
N ASN A 71 -7.82 -4.10 19.09
CA ASN A 71 -6.61 -4.72 18.55
C ASN A 71 -5.48 -3.74 18.24
N HIS A 72 -5.80 -2.48 17.94
CA HIS A 72 -4.85 -1.48 17.44
C HIS A 72 -5.04 -0.07 18.01
N GLY A 73 -5.72 0.08 19.15
CA GLY A 73 -6.14 1.39 19.69
C GLY A 73 -5.03 2.42 19.78
N ASN A 74 -3.84 2.04 20.24
CA ASN A 74 -2.69 2.95 20.31
C ASN A 74 -2.32 3.51 18.93
N ILE A 75 -2.28 2.65 17.89
CA ILE A 75 -1.94 3.09 16.54
C ILE A 75 -3.07 3.96 15.96
N VAL A 76 -4.32 3.50 16.02
CA VAL A 76 -5.47 4.22 15.43
C VAL A 76 -5.59 5.64 16.00
N VAL A 77 -5.55 5.77 17.32
CA VAL A 77 -5.71 7.07 18.00
C VAL A 77 -4.53 7.99 17.73
N HIS A 78 -3.30 7.43 17.66
CA HIS A 78 -2.11 8.20 17.27
C HIS A 78 -2.24 8.77 15.85
N LEU A 79 -2.64 7.94 14.88
CA LEU A 79 -2.81 8.35 13.48
C LEU A 79 -3.84 9.48 13.31
N TYR A 80 -4.90 9.48 14.13
CA TYR A 80 -5.90 10.56 14.12
C TYR A 80 -5.35 11.86 14.69
N GLY A 81 -4.50 11.76 15.72
CA GLY A 81 -3.78 12.92 16.26
C GLY A 81 -2.88 13.59 15.21
N GLU A 82 -2.14 12.79 14.43
CA GLU A 82 -1.34 13.30 13.30
C GLU A 82 -2.22 13.93 12.21
N ALA A 83 -3.32 13.27 11.84
CA ALA A 83 -4.22 13.75 10.79
C ALA A 83 -4.91 15.07 11.13
N ARG A 84 -5.08 15.39 12.43
CA ARG A 84 -5.54 16.69 12.91
C ARG A 84 -4.57 17.84 12.66
N GLY A 85 -3.28 17.55 12.32
CA GLY A 85 -2.21 18.54 12.31
C GLY A 85 -1.93 19.11 13.70
N ARG A 86 -2.04 18.27 14.73
CA ARG A 86 -1.82 18.60 16.15
C ARG A 86 -0.88 17.63 16.87
N ALA A 87 -0.12 16.86 16.13
CA ALA A 87 0.78 15.86 16.71
C ALA A 87 1.87 16.50 17.59
N ALA A 88 2.38 17.66 17.20
CA ALA A 88 3.33 18.41 18.01
C ALA A 88 2.73 18.95 19.33
N GLU A 89 1.44 19.30 19.34
CA GLU A 89 0.73 19.67 20.56
C GLU A 89 0.59 18.50 21.52
N TYR A 90 0.38 17.29 21.00
CA TYR A 90 0.23 16.08 21.82
C TYR A 90 1.56 15.53 22.28
N TRP A 91 2.57 15.45 21.39
CA TRP A 91 3.74 14.59 21.61
C TRP A 91 5.09 15.30 21.46
N GLY A 92 5.14 16.58 21.11
CA GLY A 92 6.37 17.36 21.12
C GLY A 92 6.92 17.74 19.74
N PRO A 93 8.07 18.43 19.75
CA PRO A 93 8.60 19.17 18.59
C PRO A 93 8.99 18.27 17.41
N GLN A 94 9.27 16.99 17.63
CA GLN A 94 9.61 16.04 16.56
C GLN A 94 8.50 15.83 15.55
N PHE A 95 7.26 16.24 15.88
CA PHE A 95 6.10 16.17 14.98
C PHE A 95 5.76 17.51 14.30
N ALA A 96 6.54 18.56 14.58
CA ALA A 96 6.20 19.91 14.07
C ALA A 96 6.19 19.97 12.53
N ASP A 97 7.12 19.30 11.86
CA ASP A 97 7.15 19.27 10.39
C ASP A 97 5.95 18.49 9.79
N SER A 98 5.52 17.43 10.45
CA SER A 98 4.29 16.72 10.09
C SER A 98 3.06 17.66 10.18
N ASP A 99 2.94 18.41 11.29
CA ASP A 99 1.83 19.35 11.47
C ASP A 99 1.87 20.50 10.44
N ARG A 100 3.06 21.08 10.17
CA ARG A 100 3.24 22.06 9.11
C ARG A 100 2.80 21.54 7.75
N TRP A 101 3.15 20.28 7.43
CA TRP A 101 2.77 19.62 6.19
C TRP A 101 1.24 19.45 6.08
N MET A 102 0.60 18.94 7.14
CA MET A 102 -0.86 18.75 7.19
C MET A 102 -1.61 20.08 7.04
N LEU A 103 -1.16 21.12 7.75
CA LEU A 103 -1.80 22.45 7.75
C LEU A 103 -1.55 23.19 6.44
N SER A 104 -0.34 23.08 5.85
CA SER A 104 -0.02 23.71 4.56
C SER A 104 -0.86 23.13 3.41
N ASN A 105 -1.20 21.86 3.49
CA ASN A 105 -2.00 21.15 2.50
C ASN A 105 -3.50 21.09 2.85
N ASP A 106 -3.96 21.86 3.86
CA ASP A 106 -5.36 21.94 4.30
C ASP A 106 -6.00 20.59 4.68
N VAL A 107 -5.21 19.60 5.13
CA VAL A 107 -5.75 18.26 5.41
C VAL A 107 -6.93 18.29 6.38
N PRO A 108 -6.88 18.96 7.57
CA PRO A 108 -8.01 18.99 8.48
C PRO A 108 -9.22 19.75 7.94
N ALA A 109 -8.99 20.90 7.27
CA ALA A 109 -10.06 21.73 6.73
C ALA A 109 -10.77 21.03 5.56
N ARG A 110 -10.02 20.38 4.67
CA ARG A 110 -10.57 19.60 3.56
C ARG A 110 -11.33 18.38 4.05
N ALA A 111 -10.82 17.68 5.06
CA ALA A 111 -11.52 16.55 5.67
C ALA A 111 -12.89 16.96 6.24
N LEU A 112 -12.97 18.13 6.90
CA LEU A 112 -14.25 18.68 7.37
C LEU A 112 -15.19 19.01 6.20
N ALA A 113 -14.66 19.59 5.11
CA ALA A 113 -15.46 19.87 3.92
C ALA A 113 -15.96 18.57 3.26
N TRP A 114 -15.12 17.55 3.12
CA TRP A 114 -15.49 16.24 2.57
C TRP A 114 -16.50 15.50 3.43
N TYR A 115 -16.29 15.50 4.77
CA TYR A 115 -17.27 14.96 5.71
C TYR A 115 -18.64 15.62 5.55
N ARG A 116 -18.70 16.96 5.43
CA ARG A 116 -19.94 17.69 5.21
C ARG A 116 -20.60 17.40 3.85
N ALA A 117 -19.79 17.18 2.82
CA ALA A 117 -20.25 16.84 1.47
C ALA A 117 -20.76 15.39 1.35
N SER A 118 -20.33 14.49 2.26
CA SER A 118 -20.77 13.09 2.26
C SER A 118 -22.29 12.98 2.49
N THR A 119 -22.89 11.90 2.00
CA THR A 119 -24.32 11.64 2.22
C THR A 119 -24.64 11.53 3.73
N PRO A 120 -25.87 11.87 4.16
CA PRO A 120 -26.24 11.75 5.58
C PRO A 120 -25.99 10.35 6.16
N GLN A 121 -26.29 9.30 5.39
CA GLN A 121 -26.03 7.91 5.80
C GLN A 121 -24.54 7.63 5.99
N PHE A 122 -23.70 8.05 5.05
CA PHE A 122 -22.26 7.80 5.16
C PHE A 122 -21.61 8.60 6.28
N ARG A 123 -22.07 9.84 6.55
CA ARG A 123 -21.66 10.57 7.77
C ARG A 123 -22.03 9.82 9.05
N GLN A 124 -23.27 9.29 9.12
CA GLN A 124 -23.69 8.47 10.26
C GLN A 124 -22.78 7.24 10.45
N ASN A 125 -22.33 6.62 9.37
CA ASN A 125 -21.41 5.49 9.42
C ASN A 125 -20.03 5.89 9.95
N LEU A 126 -19.47 7.01 9.47
CA LEU A 126 -18.20 7.55 9.96
C LEU A 126 -18.28 7.90 11.47
N ASP A 127 -19.38 8.53 11.88
CA ASP A 127 -19.62 8.85 13.29
C ASP A 127 -19.79 7.58 14.15
N ALA A 128 -20.46 6.57 13.64
CA ALA A 128 -20.62 5.28 14.31
C ALA A 128 -19.28 4.56 14.49
N PHE A 129 -18.42 4.58 13.47
CA PHE A 129 -17.08 4.02 13.58
C PHE A 129 -16.24 4.72 14.66
N ALA A 130 -16.24 6.06 14.66
CA ALA A 130 -15.56 6.86 15.68
C ALA A 130 -16.16 6.60 17.09
N ALA A 131 -17.49 6.46 17.19
CA ALA A 131 -18.16 6.13 18.44
C ALA A 131 -17.76 4.75 18.98
N GLY A 132 -17.54 3.76 18.11
CA GLY A 132 -17.02 2.44 18.50
C GLY A 132 -15.63 2.53 19.13
N ILE A 133 -14.74 3.34 18.55
CA ILE A 133 -13.39 3.57 19.10
C ILE A 133 -13.49 4.20 20.51
N ASN A 134 -14.28 5.25 20.65
CA ASN A 134 -14.48 5.96 21.91
C ASN A 134 -15.13 5.05 22.98
N ALA A 135 -16.05 4.18 22.56
CA ALA A 135 -16.73 3.23 23.46
C ALA A 135 -15.77 2.15 23.98
N TYR A 136 -14.83 1.70 23.15
CA TYR A 136 -13.80 0.76 23.60
C TYR A 136 -12.96 1.39 24.73
N ASP A 137 -12.46 2.61 24.55
CA ASP A 137 -11.67 3.30 25.57
C ASP A 137 -12.44 3.49 26.88
N ALA A 138 -13.70 3.95 26.76
CA ALA A 138 -14.57 4.14 27.92
C ALA A 138 -14.86 2.84 28.70
N ALA A 139 -15.01 1.72 27.99
CA ALA A 139 -15.24 0.40 28.58
C ALA A 139 -13.96 -0.27 29.12
N ASN A 140 -12.78 0.18 28.66
CA ASN A 140 -11.49 -0.44 28.97
C ASN A 140 -10.44 0.62 29.36
N PRO A 141 -10.63 1.34 30.49
CA PRO A 141 -9.75 2.42 30.92
C PRO A 141 -8.28 1.96 31.01
N GLY A 142 -7.37 2.73 30.39
CA GLY A 142 -5.93 2.48 30.42
C GLY A 142 -5.44 1.37 29.45
N LYS A 143 -6.31 0.77 28.66
CA LYS A 143 -5.88 -0.15 27.58
C LYS A 143 -5.29 0.60 26.38
N ILE A 144 -5.76 1.81 26.10
CA ILE A 144 -5.07 2.75 25.23
C ILE A 144 -4.07 3.53 26.07
N ASP A 145 -2.80 3.61 25.59
CA ASP A 145 -1.75 4.32 26.30
C ASP A 145 -2.20 5.76 26.65
N PRO A 146 -2.13 6.20 27.92
CA PRO A 146 -2.52 7.56 28.31
C PRO A 146 -1.83 8.67 27.50
N LYS A 147 -0.61 8.45 27.02
CA LYS A 147 0.11 9.40 26.15
C LYS A 147 -0.57 9.55 24.76
N VAL A 148 -1.29 8.53 24.33
CA VAL A 148 -2.02 8.52 23.05
C VAL A 148 -3.48 8.92 23.25
N ALA A 149 -4.09 8.49 24.36
CA ALA A 149 -5.49 8.75 24.71
C ALA A 149 -5.82 10.26 24.83
N VAL A 150 -4.82 11.15 24.91
CA VAL A 150 -5.01 12.63 24.88
C VAL A 150 -5.72 13.12 23.61
N VAL A 151 -5.78 12.31 22.56
CA VAL A 151 -6.48 12.61 21.29
C VAL A 151 -7.98 12.36 21.39
N LEU A 152 -8.40 11.45 22.30
CA LEU A 152 -9.81 11.09 22.48
C LEU A 152 -10.65 12.26 23.08
N PRO A 153 -11.93 12.35 22.76
CA PRO A 153 -12.66 11.51 21.82
C PRO A 153 -12.35 11.85 20.35
N VAL A 154 -12.50 10.82 19.49
CA VAL A 154 -12.40 10.98 18.04
C VAL A 154 -13.79 11.12 17.41
N SER A 155 -13.85 11.60 16.16
CA SER A 155 -15.07 11.90 15.43
C SER A 155 -15.00 11.36 13.98
N GLY A 156 -16.11 11.35 13.27
CA GLY A 156 -16.14 11.02 11.84
C GLY A 156 -15.28 11.96 10.97
N VAL A 157 -15.03 13.19 11.43
CA VAL A 157 -14.09 14.12 10.77
C VAL A 157 -12.66 13.64 10.91
N ASP A 158 -12.27 13.06 12.04
CA ASP A 158 -10.92 12.50 12.26
C ASP A 158 -10.69 11.26 11.36
N VAL A 159 -11.71 10.42 11.20
CA VAL A 159 -11.70 9.29 10.28
C VAL A 159 -11.46 9.78 8.84
N MET A 160 -12.19 10.81 8.42
CA MET A 160 -12.01 11.41 7.09
C MET A 160 -10.64 12.07 6.93
N ALA A 161 -10.13 12.75 7.97
CA ALA A 161 -8.82 13.38 7.95
C ALA A 161 -7.69 12.36 7.81
N HIS A 162 -7.78 11.24 8.53
CA HIS A 162 -6.82 10.15 8.39
C HIS A 162 -6.87 9.52 7.00
N ALA A 163 -8.05 9.26 6.46
CA ALA A 163 -8.21 8.73 5.11
C ALA A 163 -7.61 9.67 4.06
N HIS A 164 -7.89 10.98 4.18
CA HIS A 164 -7.33 12.01 3.30
C HIS A 164 -5.80 12.09 3.41
N ARG A 165 -5.26 12.12 4.63
CA ARG A 165 -3.82 12.06 4.87
C ARG A 165 -3.19 10.82 4.23
N LEU A 166 -3.74 9.64 4.50
CA LEU A 166 -3.19 8.37 4.02
C LEU A 166 -3.19 8.31 2.49
N MET A 167 -4.33 8.57 1.84
CA MET A 167 -4.48 8.41 0.40
C MET A 167 -3.74 9.49 -0.39
N ASN A 168 -3.89 10.77 -0.01
CA ASN A 168 -3.36 11.88 -0.79
C ASN A 168 -1.95 12.32 -0.37
N PHE A 169 -1.58 12.22 0.92
CA PHE A 169 -0.32 12.77 1.44
C PHE A 169 0.67 11.74 1.96
N ILE A 170 0.33 10.45 1.89
CA ILE A 170 1.30 9.36 2.11
C ILE A 170 1.50 8.58 0.80
N TYR A 171 0.41 8.19 0.09
CA TYR A 171 0.57 7.44 -1.15
C TYR A 171 0.79 8.31 -2.39
N VAL A 172 0.06 9.41 -2.57
CA VAL A 172 0.15 10.24 -3.79
C VAL A 172 1.24 11.29 -3.71
N ALA A 173 1.27 12.06 -2.62
CA ALA A 173 2.19 13.19 -2.42
C ALA A 173 2.89 13.11 -1.04
N PRO A 174 3.80 12.14 -0.82
CA PRO A 174 4.54 12.06 0.43
C PRO A 174 5.41 13.30 0.62
N MET A 175 5.47 13.80 1.86
CA MET A 175 6.23 14.99 2.26
C MET A 175 7.70 14.90 1.82
N GLU A 176 8.30 13.76 2.01
CA GLU A 176 9.71 13.48 1.73
C GLU A 176 10.06 13.75 0.26
N ARG A 177 9.15 13.45 -0.67
CA ARG A 177 9.35 13.70 -2.10
C ARG A 177 9.47 15.20 -2.40
N THR A 178 8.63 16.04 -1.78
CA THR A 178 8.66 17.50 -1.97
C THR A 178 9.83 18.12 -1.22
N MET A 179 10.12 17.62 -0.02
CA MET A 179 11.20 18.15 0.83
C MET A 179 12.58 17.59 0.47
N GLY A 180 12.66 16.65 -0.50
CA GLY A 180 13.94 16.08 -0.97
C GLY A 180 14.56 15.05 -0.04
N ALA A 181 13.84 14.56 0.96
CA ALA A 181 14.28 13.49 1.83
C ALA A 181 14.01 12.12 1.18
N PRO A 182 14.72 11.04 1.59
CA PRO A 182 14.37 9.70 1.17
C PRO A 182 12.96 9.32 1.61
N VAL A 183 12.13 8.84 0.69
CA VAL A 183 10.78 8.34 1.03
C VAL A 183 10.94 7.02 1.79
N PRO A 184 10.44 6.90 3.03
CA PRO A 184 10.50 5.66 3.79
C PRO A 184 9.84 4.50 3.01
N GLY A 185 10.57 3.41 2.81
CA GLY A 185 10.09 2.26 2.03
C GLY A 185 10.02 2.47 0.52
N ALA A 186 10.50 3.60 -0.02
CA ALA A 186 10.64 3.79 -1.46
C ALA A 186 11.54 2.70 -2.06
N GLY A 187 11.05 2.01 -3.09
CA GLY A 187 11.73 0.88 -3.71
C GLY A 187 11.50 -0.48 -3.03
N ASN A 188 10.96 -0.52 -1.82
CA ASN A 188 10.64 -1.75 -1.10
C ASN A 188 9.12 -1.99 -0.97
N ASN A 189 8.29 -0.94 -1.06
CA ASN A 189 6.83 -1.11 -1.02
C ASN A 189 6.37 -1.92 -2.24
N GLY A 190 5.57 -2.93 -1.98
CA GLY A 190 5.11 -3.79 -3.03
C GLY A 190 3.80 -4.48 -2.70
N SER A 191 3.36 -5.28 -3.64
CA SER A 191 2.20 -6.15 -3.46
C SER A 191 2.23 -7.20 -4.56
N ASN A 192 1.54 -8.32 -4.34
CA ASN A 192 1.21 -9.27 -5.39
C ASN A 192 -0.30 -9.37 -5.52
N ALA A 193 -0.79 -9.41 -6.74
CA ALA A 193 -2.20 -9.69 -7.05
C ALA A 193 -2.30 -10.62 -8.24
N TRP A 194 -3.19 -11.61 -8.16
CA TRP A 194 -3.57 -12.50 -9.26
C TRP A 194 -5.06 -12.61 -9.38
N ALA A 195 -5.54 -12.74 -10.61
CA ALA A 195 -6.88 -13.23 -10.90
C ALA A 195 -6.78 -14.34 -11.96
N VAL A 196 -7.50 -15.43 -11.74
CA VAL A 196 -7.51 -16.61 -12.63
C VAL A 196 -8.95 -16.86 -13.08
N ALA A 197 -9.17 -16.88 -14.39
CA ALA A 197 -10.47 -17.14 -15.00
C ALA A 197 -10.85 -18.63 -14.97
N PRO A 198 -12.14 -18.99 -15.19
CA PRO A 198 -12.59 -20.37 -15.25
C PRO A 198 -11.86 -21.22 -16.30
N SER A 199 -11.46 -20.63 -17.42
CA SER A 199 -10.71 -21.30 -18.50
C SER A 199 -9.37 -21.85 -18.05
N LYS A 200 -8.72 -21.19 -17.09
CA LYS A 200 -7.40 -21.51 -16.54
C LYS A 200 -7.49 -22.27 -15.21
N SER A 201 -8.65 -22.21 -14.54
CA SER A 201 -8.90 -22.91 -13.27
C SER A 201 -9.29 -24.37 -13.51
N GLN A 202 -8.79 -25.29 -12.67
CA GLN A 202 -9.15 -26.71 -12.73
C GLN A 202 -10.60 -26.95 -12.29
N SER A 203 -11.07 -26.18 -11.28
CA SER A 203 -12.43 -26.28 -10.76
C SER A 203 -13.48 -25.60 -11.66
N GLY A 204 -13.04 -24.81 -12.65
CA GLY A 204 -13.93 -23.96 -13.45
C GLY A 204 -14.47 -22.72 -12.72
N HIS A 205 -13.95 -22.41 -11.55
CA HIS A 205 -14.28 -21.19 -10.79
C HIS A 205 -13.14 -20.19 -10.86
N THR A 206 -13.45 -18.90 -10.81
CA THR A 206 -12.44 -17.84 -10.71
C THR A 206 -11.71 -17.91 -9.38
N MET A 207 -10.44 -17.48 -9.39
CA MET A 207 -9.65 -17.33 -8.18
C MET A 207 -9.02 -15.95 -8.09
N LEU A 208 -8.84 -15.44 -6.87
CA LEU A 208 -8.23 -14.13 -6.58
C LEU A 208 -7.17 -14.26 -5.50
N LEU A 209 -6.01 -13.64 -5.71
CA LEU A 209 -4.96 -13.43 -4.71
C LEU A 209 -4.88 -11.96 -4.34
N ALA A 210 -4.92 -11.67 -3.06
CA ALA A 210 -4.56 -10.38 -2.46
C ALA A 210 -3.35 -10.55 -1.55
N ASN A 211 -2.28 -9.76 -1.78
CA ASN A 211 -1.08 -9.87 -0.98
C ASN A 211 -0.28 -8.54 -0.96
N PRO A 212 -0.67 -7.56 -0.12
CA PRO A 212 0.12 -6.36 0.11
C PRO A 212 1.44 -6.65 0.82
N HIS A 213 2.50 -5.92 0.44
CA HIS A 213 3.82 -5.95 1.06
C HIS A 213 4.16 -4.56 1.60
N LEU A 214 4.20 -4.43 2.90
CA LEU A 214 4.43 -3.16 3.58
C LEU A 214 5.39 -3.32 4.77
N PRO A 215 5.88 -2.23 5.38
CA PRO A 215 6.70 -2.28 6.58
C PRO A 215 6.06 -3.05 7.75
N TRP A 216 6.89 -3.76 8.52
CA TRP A 216 6.54 -4.58 9.68
C TRP A 216 7.01 -3.97 10.99
N PRO A 217 6.30 -4.27 12.10
CA PRO A 217 4.94 -3.86 12.38
C PRO A 217 4.98 -2.36 12.66
N THR A 218 4.19 -1.55 11.97
CA THR A 218 4.27 -0.10 12.13
C THR A 218 2.97 0.63 11.84
N SER A 219 2.77 1.76 12.49
CA SER A 219 1.91 2.93 12.24
C SER A 219 0.82 2.75 11.15
N TYR A 220 0.73 3.69 10.21
CA TYR A 220 -0.30 3.71 9.15
C TYR A 220 -0.23 2.59 8.11
N PHE A 221 0.85 1.79 8.09
CA PHE A 221 0.97 0.62 7.23
C PHE A 221 0.47 -0.69 7.87
N THR A 222 0.06 -0.66 9.13
CA THR A 222 -0.50 -1.83 9.81
C THR A 222 -1.85 -2.20 9.20
N TYR A 223 -2.03 -3.49 8.88
CA TYR A 223 -3.31 -4.03 8.42
C TYR A 223 -4.11 -4.63 9.55
N PHE A 224 -5.42 -4.62 9.36
CA PHE A 224 -6.41 -5.25 10.22
C PHE A 224 -7.39 -6.06 9.37
N GLU A 225 -7.52 -7.34 9.67
CA GLU A 225 -8.43 -8.27 9.02
C GLU A 225 -9.76 -8.29 9.78
N ALA A 226 -10.87 -8.32 9.04
CA ALA A 226 -12.20 -8.37 9.61
C ALA A 226 -13.23 -8.99 8.67
N ASP A 227 -14.32 -9.51 9.24
CA ASP A 227 -15.53 -9.95 8.57
C ASP A 227 -16.70 -9.07 9.02
N LEU A 228 -17.36 -8.41 8.06
CA LEU A 228 -18.42 -7.43 8.30
C LEU A 228 -19.76 -7.96 7.81
N ASN A 229 -20.72 -8.12 8.72
CA ASN A 229 -22.02 -8.72 8.45
C ASN A 229 -23.16 -7.84 8.95
N GLY A 230 -24.21 -7.70 8.12
CA GLY A 230 -25.43 -6.97 8.45
C GLY A 230 -26.51 -7.20 7.37
N PRO A 231 -27.69 -6.59 7.49
CA PRO A 231 -28.70 -6.69 6.45
C PRO A 231 -28.18 -6.22 5.08
N GLY A 232 -28.02 -7.15 4.13
CA GLY A 232 -27.44 -6.88 2.83
C GLY A 232 -25.92 -6.69 2.80
N ILE A 233 -25.24 -6.80 3.94
CA ILE A 233 -23.78 -6.64 4.08
C ILE A 233 -23.19 -8.01 4.39
N LYS A 234 -22.22 -8.43 3.59
CA LYS A 234 -21.35 -9.57 3.84
C LYS A 234 -20.02 -9.31 3.14
N MET A 235 -18.99 -8.96 3.90
CA MET A 235 -17.69 -8.60 3.37
C MET A 235 -16.59 -9.13 4.28
N TYR A 236 -15.68 -9.90 3.70
CA TYR A 236 -14.46 -10.34 4.39
C TYR A 236 -13.25 -9.67 3.74
N GLY A 237 -12.29 -9.24 4.54
CA GLY A 237 -11.09 -8.65 3.97
C GLY A 237 -10.18 -7.97 4.97
N ALA A 238 -9.37 -7.05 4.46
CA ALA A 238 -8.44 -6.29 5.28
C ALA A 238 -8.39 -4.82 4.87
N THR A 239 -7.99 -3.99 5.84
CA THR A 239 -7.75 -2.57 5.63
C THR A 239 -6.55 -2.10 6.45
N GLN A 240 -6.01 -0.94 6.11
CA GLN A 240 -5.08 -0.27 7.01
C GLN A 240 -5.84 0.29 8.21
N VAL A 241 -5.24 0.16 9.39
CA VAL A 241 -5.85 0.63 10.65
C VAL A 241 -6.24 2.10 10.58
N GLY A 242 -7.36 2.44 11.19
CA GLY A 242 -7.95 3.77 11.18
C GLY A 242 -8.88 4.03 9.98
N LEU A 243 -8.93 3.15 8.98
CA LEU A 243 -9.92 3.24 7.90
C LEU A 243 -11.20 2.46 8.25
N PRO A 244 -12.38 3.02 7.97
CA PRO A 244 -13.66 2.43 8.35
C PRO A 244 -14.23 1.45 7.31
N VAL A 245 -13.47 1.15 6.23
CA VAL A 245 -13.89 0.33 5.10
C VAL A 245 -12.78 -0.64 4.71
N LEU A 246 -13.15 -1.81 4.16
CA LEU A 246 -12.18 -2.78 3.65
C LEU A 246 -11.62 -2.31 2.31
N ARG A 247 -10.29 -2.31 2.20
CA ARG A 247 -9.57 -1.95 0.96
C ARG A 247 -9.23 -3.16 0.10
N PHE A 248 -9.18 -4.31 0.71
CA PHE A 248 -9.07 -5.62 0.09
C PHE A 248 -10.29 -6.37 0.57
N CYS A 249 -11.12 -6.83 -0.35
CA CYS A 249 -12.43 -7.33 0.03
C CYS A 249 -12.88 -8.46 -0.89
N PHE A 250 -13.56 -9.44 -0.32
CA PHE A 250 -14.39 -10.37 -1.07
C PHE A 250 -15.72 -10.60 -0.36
N ASN A 251 -16.72 -10.99 -1.14
CA ASN A 251 -18.05 -11.40 -0.69
C ASN A 251 -18.45 -12.67 -1.43
N ASP A 252 -19.69 -13.14 -1.28
CA ASP A 252 -20.17 -14.38 -1.91
C ASP A 252 -20.23 -14.31 -3.46
N HIS A 253 -20.02 -13.14 -4.05
CA HIS A 253 -20.18 -12.88 -5.48
C HIS A 253 -18.88 -12.52 -6.18
N MET A 254 -18.03 -11.73 -5.54
CA MET A 254 -16.85 -11.12 -6.15
C MET A 254 -15.80 -10.75 -5.10
N GLY A 255 -14.63 -10.38 -5.58
CA GLY A 255 -13.59 -9.78 -4.75
C GLY A 255 -12.68 -8.86 -5.54
N PHE A 256 -12.00 -7.97 -4.83
CA PHE A 256 -10.99 -7.10 -5.41
C PHE A 256 -9.79 -6.91 -4.46
N THR A 257 -8.66 -6.61 -5.07
CA THR A 257 -7.41 -6.32 -4.39
C THR A 257 -6.72 -5.12 -5.02
N ASN A 258 -5.76 -4.54 -4.29
CA ASN A 258 -4.99 -3.40 -4.76
C ASN A 258 -3.50 -3.73 -4.75
N THR A 259 -2.75 -3.15 -5.70
CA THR A 259 -1.29 -3.05 -5.64
C THR A 259 -0.87 -1.60 -5.84
N VAL A 260 0.25 -1.19 -5.27
CA VAL A 260 0.79 0.16 -5.53
C VAL A 260 1.17 0.25 -7.00
N ASN A 261 0.74 1.32 -7.68
CA ASN A 261 1.06 1.58 -9.09
C ASN A 261 2.18 2.63 -9.26
N SER A 262 2.63 2.84 -10.49
CA SER A 262 3.66 3.83 -10.82
C SER A 262 3.10 5.22 -11.15
N MET A 263 1.79 5.39 -11.09
CA MET A 263 1.06 6.59 -11.46
C MET A 263 1.47 7.81 -10.63
N LEU A 264 1.62 8.96 -11.26
CA LEU A 264 1.97 10.21 -10.61
C LEU A 264 0.75 11.13 -10.49
N GLY A 265 0.08 11.09 -9.34
CA GLY A 265 -1.02 12.00 -9.01
C GLY A 265 -0.58 13.35 -8.45
N ALA A 266 0.73 13.63 -8.32
CA ALA A 266 1.25 14.88 -7.80
C ALA A 266 2.48 15.36 -8.57
N THR A 267 2.64 16.69 -8.67
CA THR A 267 3.76 17.35 -9.35
C THR A 267 4.38 18.41 -8.45
N ASN A 268 5.71 18.42 -8.35
CA ASN A 268 6.49 19.50 -7.76
C ASN A 268 6.87 20.51 -8.85
N TYR A 269 6.47 21.76 -8.69
CA TYR A 269 6.82 22.86 -9.60
C TYR A 269 7.90 23.74 -8.97
N GLU A 270 9.07 23.84 -9.61
CA GLU A 270 10.14 24.73 -9.17
C GLU A 270 9.77 26.19 -9.53
N LEU A 271 9.57 27.03 -8.51
CA LEU A 271 9.22 28.43 -8.68
C LEU A 271 10.46 29.30 -8.77
N LYS A 272 10.49 30.22 -9.73
CA LYS A 272 11.48 31.30 -9.80
C LYS A 272 10.96 32.50 -9.03
N LEU A 273 11.51 32.75 -7.84
CA LEU A 273 11.11 33.86 -6.99
C LEU A 273 11.56 35.20 -7.60
N SER A 274 10.73 36.25 -7.44
CA SER A 274 11.05 37.64 -7.84
C SER A 274 10.40 38.62 -6.85
N GLY A 275 11.22 39.25 -5.99
CA GLY A 275 10.71 40.02 -4.85
C GLY A 275 9.82 39.16 -3.95
N ASP A 276 8.67 39.66 -3.58
CA ASP A 276 7.68 38.91 -2.75
C ASP A 276 6.77 37.98 -3.56
N GLY A 277 7.00 37.86 -4.87
CA GLY A 277 6.22 37.03 -5.78
C GLY A 277 7.06 35.96 -6.48
N TYR A 278 6.49 35.41 -7.55
CA TYR A 278 7.15 34.41 -8.42
C TYR A 278 6.84 34.69 -9.88
N LEU A 279 7.77 34.29 -10.77
CA LEU A 279 7.60 34.40 -12.21
C LEU A 279 6.58 33.39 -12.74
N PHE A 280 5.70 33.81 -13.65
CA PHE A 280 4.80 32.96 -14.40
C PHE A 280 4.46 33.61 -15.73
N ASP A 281 4.78 32.95 -16.86
CA ASP A 281 4.64 33.45 -18.23
C ASP A 281 5.20 34.87 -18.42
N GLY A 282 6.41 35.09 -17.90
CA GLY A 282 7.12 36.37 -18.00
C GLY A 282 6.61 37.50 -17.10
N LYS A 283 5.62 37.23 -16.25
CA LYS A 283 5.06 38.19 -15.28
C LYS A 283 5.39 37.78 -13.86
N VAL A 284 5.57 38.76 -12.98
CA VAL A 284 5.66 38.48 -11.53
C VAL A 284 4.24 38.44 -10.96
N LEU A 285 3.85 37.28 -10.44
CA LEU A 285 2.57 37.11 -9.73
C LEU A 285 2.81 37.13 -8.22
N PRO A 286 1.91 37.74 -7.45
CA PRO A 286 1.97 37.66 -6.00
C PRO A 286 1.53 36.30 -5.51
N PHE A 287 2.08 35.84 -4.39
CA PHE A 287 1.54 34.69 -3.68
C PHE A 287 0.20 35.03 -3.04
N LYS A 288 -0.77 34.14 -3.12
CA LYS A 288 -1.89 34.15 -2.18
C LYS A 288 -1.38 33.65 -0.83
N THR A 289 -1.53 34.49 0.20
CA THR A 289 -0.97 34.19 1.53
C THR A 289 -2.12 33.98 2.52
N ARG A 290 -2.00 32.93 3.33
CA ARG A 290 -2.85 32.69 4.49
C ARG A 290 -2.01 32.36 5.72
N THR A 291 -2.52 32.68 6.89
CA THR A 291 -1.85 32.45 8.16
C THR A 291 -2.69 31.53 9.04
N THR A 292 -2.06 30.58 9.67
CA THR A 292 -2.64 29.72 10.70
C THR A 292 -1.65 29.58 11.85
N SER A 293 -2.06 28.94 12.94
CA SER A 293 -1.19 28.65 14.06
C SER A 293 -1.40 27.25 14.57
N PHE A 294 -0.35 26.66 15.13
CA PHE A 294 -0.40 25.37 15.81
C PHE A 294 0.45 25.43 17.08
N LYS A 295 0.26 24.45 17.97
CA LYS A 295 0.94 24.41 19.25
C LYS A 295 1.98 23.32 19.27
N ILE A 296 3.09 23.55 19.94
CA ILE A 296 4.17 22.60 20.12
C ILE A 296 4.42 22.41 21.63
N ARG A 297 4.25 21.20 22.12
CA ARG A 297 4.57 20.83 23.49
C ARG A 297 6.08 20.85 23.69
N GLN A 298 6.52 21.61 24.66
CA GLN A 298 7.91 21.68 25.04
C GLN A 298 8.29 20.57 26.05
N PRO A 299 9.58 20.28 26.27
CA PRO A 299 10.01 19.26 27.23
C PRO A 299 9.54 19.48 28.67
N ASP A 300 9.32 20.73 29.06
CA ASP A 300 8.77 21.14 30.37
C ASP A 300 7.23 21.03 30.45
N GLY A 301 6.58 20.59 29.38
CA GLY A 301 5.12 20.48 29.26
C GLY A 301 4.39 21.74 28.80
N ALA A 302 5.08 22.89 28.72
CA ALA A 302 4.47 24.14 28.21
C ALA A 302 4.09 24.01 26.73
N LEU A 303 3.08 24.77 26.31
CA LEU A 303 2.65 24.84 24.92
C LEU A 303 3.12 26.14 24.27
N LYS A 304 4.08 26.04 23.35
CA LYS A 304 4.52 27.17 22.51
C LYS A 304 3.65 27.23 21.26
N THR A 305 3.05 28.38 21.00
CA THR A 305 2.32 28.64 19.74
C THR A 305 3.30 29.06 18.65
N GLU A 306 3.19 28.43 17.48
CA GLU A 306 3.93 28.83 16.28
C GLU A 306 2.92 29.32 15.22
N THR A 307 3.27 30.43 14.58
CA THR A 307 2.51 30.99 13.46
C THR A 307 3.09 30.42 12.16
N LEU A 308 2.23 29.83 11.34
CA LEU A 308 2.55 29.28 10.02
C LEU A 308 1.97 30.17 8.93
N THR A 309 2.84 30.79 8.15
CA THR A 309 2.46 31.53 6.93
C THR A 309 2.58 30.62 5.72
N ILE A 310 1.48 30.39 5.03
CA ILE A 310 1.38 29.52 3.87
C ILE A 310 1.26 30.39 2.64
N ARG A 311 2.17 30.25 1.70
CA ARG A 311 2.18 30.92 0.39
C ARG A 311 1.66 29.97 -0.67
N GLU A 312 0.67 30.39 -1.45
CA GLU A 312 0.09 29.62 -2.53
C GLU A 312 0.37 30.28 -3.88
N SER A 313 0.91 29.51 -4.82
CA SER A 313 1.06 29.87 -6.21
C SER A 313 -0.14 29.37 -7.03
N VAL A 314 -0.14 29.58 -8.35
CA VAL A 314 -1.12 28.97 -9.28
C VAL A 314 -1.07 27.44 -9.27
N HIS A 315 0.05 26.85 -8.82
CA HIS A 315 0.24 25.40 -8.75
C HIS A 315 -0.26 24.79 -7.44
N GLY A 316 -0.28 25.56 -6.35
CA GLY A 316 -0.63 25.13 -5.01
C GLY A 316 0.29 25.70 -3.94
N PRO A 317 0.30 25.13 -2.71
CA PRO A 317 1.14 25.58 -1.61
C PRO A 317 2.63 25.45 -1.94
N ALA A 318 3.40 26.47 -1.55
CA ALA A 318 4.84 26.58 -1.80
C ALA A 318 5.66 26.24 -0.55
N PHE A 319 6.71 25.44 -0.75
CA PHE A 319 7.61 24.93 0.27
C PHE A 319 9.05 25.27 -0.09
N THR A 320 9.86 25.68 0.87
CA THR A 320 11.30 25.85 0.66
C THR A 320 12.02 24.61 1.12
N ARG A 321 12.71 23.96 0.21
CA ARG A 321 13.53 22.76 0.44
C ARG A 321 14.90 23.12 0.99
N ALA A 322 15.59 22.18 1.62
CA ALA A 322 16.90 22.41 2.23
C ALA A 322 18.01 22.85 1.25
N ASP A 323 17.87 22.52 -0.04
CA ASP A 323 18.76 22.98 -1.13
C ASP A 323 18.50 24.42 -1.59
N GLY A 324 17.56 25.14 -0.95
CA GLY A 324 17.18 26.51 -1.27
C GLY A 324 16.12 26.66 -2.35
N LYS A 325 15.71 25.59 -3.02
CA LYS A 325 14.65 25.62 -4.02
C LYS A 325 13.28 25.87 -3.37
N THR A 326 12.47 26.67 -4.03
CA THR A 326 11.04 26.80 -3.66
C THR A 326 10.20 26.00 -4.62
N LEU A 327 9.49 25.01 -4.09
CA LEU A 327 8.63 24.11 -4.84
C LEU A 327 7.17 24.35 -4.49
N ALA A 328 6.30 24.44 -5.51
CA ALA A 328 4.86 24.40 -5.31
C ALA A 328 4.34 22.99 -5.59
N LEU A 329 3.54 22.46 -4.68
CA LEU A 329 2.95 21.14 -4.79
C LEU A 329 1.55 21.19 -5.40
N ARG A 330 1.34 20.49 -6.51
CA ARG A 330 0.01 20.29 -7.10
C ARG A 330 -0.38 18.82 -7.01
N VAL A 331 -1.54 18.55 -6.41
CA VAL A 331 -2.04 17.19 -6.16
C VAL A 331 -3.37 17.01 -6.88
N ALA A 332 -3.51 15.93 -7.65
CA ALA A 332 -4.76 15.55 -8.29
C ALA A 332 -5.71 14.87 -7.30
N GLY A 333 -7.02 14.99 -7.54
CA GLY A 333 -8.04 14.31 -6.75
C GLY A 333 -8.37 14.96 -5.41
N LEU A 334 -7.88 16.19 -5.15
CA LEU A 334 -8.28 16.95 -3.95
C LEU A 334 -9.73 17.45 -4.00
N ASP A 335 -10.39 17.33 -5.14
CA ASP A 335 -11.81 17.56 -5.39
C ASP A 335 -12.66 16.27 -5.30
N ARG A 336 -12.08 15.13 -4.90
CA ARG A 336 -12.68 13.79 -4.89
C ARG A 336 -12.98 13.33 -3.46
N PRO A 337 -14.14 13.70 -2.85
CA PRO A 337 -14.42 13.48 -1.43
C PRO A 337 -14.80 12.02 -1.08
N ASP A 338 -15.22 11.22 -2.06
CA ASP A 338 -15.93 9.96 -1.84
C ASP A 338 -15.05 8.71 -1.92
N GLY A 339 -13.72 8.83 -1.70
CA GLY A 339 -12.80 7.69 -1.78
C GLY A 339 -13.15 6.54 -0.83
N LEU A 340 -13.49 6.85 0.43
CA LEU A 340 -13.96 5.84 1.40
C LEU A 340 -15.28 5.22 0.97
N LYS A 341 -16.22 6.06 0.50
CA LYS A 341 -17.52 5.56 0.02
C LYS A 341 -17.36 4.68 -1.22
N GLN A 342 -16.44 5.02 -2.13
CA GLN A 342 -16.17 4.17 -3.28
C GLN A 342 -15.67 2.78 -2.87
N TYR A 343 -14.74 2.67 -1.90
CA TYR A 343 -14.30 1.37 -1.38
C TYR A 343 -15.45 0.59 -0.73
N TRP A 344 -16.29 1.25 0.05
CA TRP A 344 -17.47 0.63 0.64
C TRP A 344 -18.41 0.07 -0.44
N ASP A 345 -18.77 0.90 -1.43
CA ASP A 345 -19.66 0.51 -2.51
C ASP A 345 -19.05 -0.63 -3.36
N MET A 346 -17.74 -0.60 -3.63
CA MET A 346 -17.03 -1.69 -4.31
C MET A 346 -17.18 -3.01 -3.56
N GLY A 347 -17.02 -3.00 -2.23
CA GLY A 347 -17.20 -4.18 -1.38
C GLY A 347 -18.64 -4.70 -1.35
N MET A 348 -19.62 -3.84 -1.57
CA MET A 348 -21.06 -4.19 -1.64
C MET A 348 -21.52 -4.70 -3.01
N SER A 349 -20.70 -4.61 -4.05
CA SER A 349 -21.03 -5.03 -5.41
C SER A 349 -21.30 -6.53 -5.50
N LYS A 350 -22.20 -6.93 -6.38
CA LYS A 350 -22.59 -8.32 -6.58
C LYS A 350 -22.17 -8.89 -7.93
N ASN A 351 -21.73 -8.03 -8.84
CA ASN A 351 -21.31 -8.42 -10.19
C ASN A 351 -20.39 -7.38 -10.79
N PHE A 352 -19.78 -7.73 -11.93
CA PHE A 352 -18.83 -6.87 -12.63
C PHE A 352 -19.43 -5.53 -13.08
N ALA A 353 -20.66 -5.49 -13.57
CA ALA A 353 -21.27 -4.26 -14.07
C ALA A 353 -21.50 -3.21 -12.96
N GLU A 354 -21.94 -3.67 -11.77
CA GLU A 354 -22.03 -2.81 -10.58
C GLU A 354 -20.67 -2.30 -10.16
N PHE A 355 -19.67 -3.19 -10.06
CA PHE A 355 -18.30 -2.86 -9.67
C PHE A 355 -17.69 -1.84 -10.64
N GLU A 356 -17.78 -2.06 -11.95
CA GLU A 356 -17.24 -1.16 -12.97
C GLU A 356 -17.92 0.23 -12.92
N THR A 357 -19.24 0.27 -12.70
CA THR A 357 -19.96 1.54 -12.54
C THR A 357 -19.45 2.35 -11.36
N ILE A 358 -19.10 1.68 -10.26
CA ILE A 358 -18.54 2.33 -9.07
C ILE A 358 -17.10 2.77 -9.35
N LEU A 359 -16.30 1.93 -10.01
CA LEU A 359 -14.91 2.21 -10.35
C LEU A 359 -14.75 3.43 -11.28
N LYS A 360 -15.70 3.61 -12.21
CA LYS A 360 -15.78 4.79 -13.12
C LYS A 360 -15.89 6.14 -12.40
N ARG A 361 -16.25 6.17 -11.13
CA ARG A 361 -16.28 7.41 -10.32
C ARG A 361 -14.88 7.99 -10.08
N LEU A 362 -13.82 7.19 -10.15
CA LEU A 362 -12.41 7.56 -9.93
C LEU A 362 -12.20 8.40 -8.65
N GLN A 363 -12.80 8.00 -7.53
CA GLN A 363 -12.64 8.66 -6.24
C GLN A 363 -11.42 8.15 -5.48
N VAL A 364 -10.93 6.95 -5.79
CA VAL A 364 -9.69 6.37 -5.23
C VAL A 364 -8.51 6.91 -6.03
N PRO A 365 -7.60 7.71 -5.39
CA PRO A 365 -6.64 8.52 -6.14
C PRO A 365 -5.47 7.75 -6.74
N THR A 366 -5.21 6.52 -6.31
CA THR A 366 -4.09 5.69 -6.78
C THR A 366 -4.37 4.22 -6.48
N PHE A 367 -3.59 3.32 -6.99
CA PHE A 367 -3.55 1.85 -6.90
C PHE A 367 -4.05 1.13 -8.15
N ASN A 368 -3.31 0.13 -8.57
CA ASN A 368 -3.85 -0.90 -9.45
C ASN A 368 -5.01 -1.61 -8.74
N ILE A 369 -6.02 -1.99 -9.49
CA ILE A 369 -7.14 -2.79 -9.01
C ILE A 369 -7.18 -4.08 -9.82
N VAL A 370 -7.24 -5.22 -9.11
CA VAL A 370 -7.48 -6.54 -9.69
C VAL A 370 -8.78 -7.07 -9.11
N TYR A 371 -9.64 -7.54 -9.98
CA TYR A 371 -10.99 -8.02 -9.69
C TYR A 371 -11.18 -9.45 -10.17
N ALA A 372 -12.02 -10.22 -9.48
CA ALA A 372 -12.54 -11.50 -9.93
C ALA A 372 -13.95 -11.73 -9.36
N ASP A 373 -14.82 -12.42 -10.12
CA ASP A 373 -16.17 -12.73 -9.66
C ASP A 373 -16.59 -14.18 -9.96
N LYS A 374 -17.70 -14.56 -9.35
CA LYS A 374 -18.31 -15.88 -9.50
C LYS A 374 -18.86 -16.14 -10.90
N ALA A 375 -19.18 -15.07 -11.66
CA ALA A 375 -19.69 -15.18 -13.03
C ALA A 375 -18.59 -15.53 -14.04
N GLY A 376 -17.32 -15.37 -13.64
CA GLY A 376 -16.17 -15.74 -14.46
C GLY A 376 -15.34 -14.56 -14.94
N HIS A 377 -15.72 -13.33 -14.61
CA HIS A 377 -14.99 -12.13 -15.02
C HIS A 377 -13.76 -11.91 -14.17
N ILE A 378 -12.66 -11.48 -14.83
CA ILE A 378 -11.42 -10.99 -14.21
C ILE A 378 -11.04 -9.66 -14.84
N GLN A 379 -10.58 -8.70 -14.03
CA GLN A 379 -10.15 -7.38 -14.52
C GLN A 379 -8.85 -6.95 -13.85
N TYR A 380 -7.99 -6.30 -14.60
CA TYR A 380 -6.92 -5.41 -14.13
C TYR A 380 -7.18 -4.00 -14.61
N MET A 381 -6.91 -3.02 -13.74
CA MET A 381 -6.93 -1.60 -14.08
C MET A 381 -5.80 -0.86 -13.35
N ASP A 382 -5.04 -0.06 -14.09
CA ASP A 382 -4.15 0.96 -13.53
C ASP A 382 -5.01 2.16 -13.12
N ASN A 383 -5.59 2.09 -11.92
CA ASN A 383 -6.57 3.05 -11.42
C ASN A 383 -5.90 4.20 -10.68
N GLY A 384 -6.43 5.41 -10.87
CA GLY A 384 -6.05 6.59 -10.12
C GLY A 384 -6.54 7.87 -10.77
N VAL A 385 -6.27 8.99 -10.11
CA VAL A 385 -6.54 10.33 -10.63
C VAL A 385 -5.26 10.84 -11.28
N LEU A 386 -5.04 10.46 -12.54
CA LEU A 386 -3.84 10.79 -13.31
C LEU A 386 -4.00 12.13 -14.02
N PRO A 387 -3.13 13.13 -13.79
CA PRO A 387 -3.11 14.37 -14.55
C PRO A 387 -2.85 14.16 -16.05
N LYS A 388 -3.54 14.93 -16.91
CA LYS A 388 -3.19 15.05 -18.33
C LYS A 388 -2.01 15.99 -18.47
N HIS A 389 -0.83 15.40 -18.52
CA HIS A 389 0.41 16.16 -18.66
C HIS A 389 0.59 16.66 -20.09
N PRO A 390 0.95 17.96 -20.31
CA PRO A 390 1.03 18.54 -21.64
C PRO A 390 2.23 18.07 -22.47
N LYS A 391 3.26 17.49 -21.82
CA LYS A 391 4.50 17.01 -22.48
C LYS A 391 5.28 16.08 -21.55
N GLY A 392 6.39 15.51 -22.06
CA GLY A 392 7.36 14.75 -21.28
C GLY A 392 6.89 13.33 -20.93
N ASP A 393 7.80 12.59 -20.33
CA ASP A 393 7.61 11.23 -19.85
C ASP A 393 7.48 11.15 -18.32
N LEU A 394 7.39 9.95 -17.81
CA LEU A 394 7.29 9.69 -16.37
C LEU A 394 8.52 10.21 -15.61
N ALA A 395 9.72 10.10 -16.18
CA ALA A 395 10.96 10.57 -15.53
C ALA A 395 10.96 12.10 -15.38
N TYR A 396 10.52 12.82 -16.43
CA TYR A 396 10.34 14.27 -16.39
C TYR A 396 9.40 14.70 -15.25
N TRP A 397 8.23 14.04 -15.10
CA TRP A 397 7.22 14.40 -14.10
C TRP A 397 7.54 13.90 -12.69
N ARG A 398 8.49 12.97 -12.56
CA ARG A 398 9.06 12.60 -11.25
C ARG A 398 10.02 13.65 -10.68
N GLY A 399 10.61 14.47 -11.53
CA GLY A 399 11.51 15.54 -11.15
C GLY A 399 10.80 16.81 -10.68
N ASP A 400 11.60 17.86 -10.45
CA ASP A 400 11.12 19.23 -10.25
C ASP A 400 10.82 19.84 -11.61
N VAL A 401 9.55 20.17 -11.87
CA VAL A 401 9.10 20.68 -13.17
C VAL A 401 9.12 22.21 -13.17
N PRO A 402 9.50 22.91 -14.28
CA PRO A 402 9.46 24.36 -14.33
C PRO A 402 8.08 24.90 -13.95
N GLY A 403 8.03 25.79 -12.95
CA GLY A 403 6.81 26.41 -12.42
C GLY A 403 6.61 27.85 -12.89
N ASP A 404 7.49 28.35 -13.77
CA ASP A 404 7.45 29.71 -14.31
C ASP A 404 6.68 29.84 -15.62
N THR A 405 5.99 28.78 -16.05
CA THR A 405 5.29 28.73 -17.33
C THR A 405 3.99 27.93 -17.28
N SER A 406 2.97 28.40 -17.99
CA SER A 406 1.72 27.67 -18.21
C SER A 406 1.89 26.41 -19.10
N ALA A 407 2.97 26.31 -19.86
CA ALA A 407 3.27 25.15 -20.73
C ALA A 407 3.50 23.82 -19.98
N THR A 408 3.68 23.88 -18.66
CA THR A 408 3.82 22.71 -17.78
C THR A 408 2.64 22.53 -16.83
N LEU A 409 1.75 23.53 -16.74
CA LEU A 409 0.61 23.49 -15.84
C LEU A 409 -0.48 22.56 -16.38
N TRP A 410 -0.70 21.41 -15.73
CA TRP A 410 -1.85 20.57 -16.01
C TRP A 410 -3.10 21.08 -15.26
N THR A 411 -4.25 20.97 -15.93
CA THR A 411 -5.55 21.46 -15.40
C THR A 411 -6.66 20.41 -15.48
N ASP A 412 -6.37 19.26 -16.10
CA ASP A 412 -7.32 18.18 -16.34
C ASP A 412 -6.73 16.83 -15.92
N VAL A 413 -7.57 15.82 -15.79
CA VAL A 413 -7.20 14.45 -15.44
C VAL A 413 -7.79 13.46 -16.44
N HIS A 414 -7.17 12.28 -16.54
CA HIS A 414 -7.67 11.20 -17.38
C HIS A 414 -9.01 10.65 -16.87
N SER A 415 -9.89 10.33 -17.81
CA SER A 415 -11.12 9.59 -17.54
C SER A 415 -10.84 8.10 -17.34
N TYR A 416 -11.82 7.36 -16.83
CA TYR A 416 -11.73 5.90 -16.69
C TYR A 416 -11.38 5.20 -18.01
N ASP A 417 -11.94 5.65 -19.13
CA ASP A 417 -11.75 5.01 -20.43
C ASP A 417 -10.34 5.23 -20.99
N GLU A 418 -9.67 6.29 -20.61
CA GLU A 418 -8.31 6.64 -21.03
C GLU A 418 -7.22 5.92 -20.19
N LEU A 419 -7.58 5.23 -19.09
CA LEU A 419 -6.61 4.53 -18.23
C LEU A 419 -6.36 3.10 -18.72
N PRO A 420 -5.12 2.57 -18.57
CA PRO A 420 -4.79 1.20 -18.93
C PRO A 420 -5.63 0.17 -18.16
N LYS A 421 -6.27 -0.74 -18.87
CA LYS A 421 -7.05 -1.82 -18.26
C LYS A 421 -7.18 -3.01 -19.20
N VAL A 422 -7.43 -4.18 -18.63
CA VAL A 422 -7.77 -5.40 -19.36
C VAL A 422 -8.88 -6.15 -18.64
N ILE A 423 -9.84 -6.65 -19.41
CA ILE A 423 -10.98 -7.43 -18.93
C ILE A 423 -10.97 -8.75 -19.68
N ASP A 424 -11.11 -9.87 -18.98
CA ASP A 424 -11.25 -11.22 -19.50
C ASP A 424 -10.23 -11.58 -20.62
N PRO A 425 -8.90 -11.43 -20.38
CA PRO A 425 -7.93 -11.75 -21.40
C PRO A 425 -8.00 -13.23 -21.79
N ALA A 426 -7.77 -13.53 -23.07
CA ALA A 426 -7.78 -14.90 -23.62
C ALA A 426 -6.77 -15.84 -22.92
N THR A 427 -5.75 -15.30 -22.29
CA THR A 427 -4.77 -16.04 -21.48
C THR A 427 -5.39 -16.70 -20.24
N GLY A 428 -6.56 -16.21 -19.79
CA GLY A 428 -7.27 -16.71 -18.62
C GLY A 428 -6.63 -16.33 -17.28
N TRP A 429 -5.68 -15.40 -17.25
CA TRP A 429 -5.07 -14.94 -16.01
C TRP A 429 -4.60 -13.49 -16.08
N ILE A 430 -4.54 -12.87 -14.93
CA ILE A 430 -4.05 -11.50 -14.70
C ILE A 430 -3.12 -11.53 -13.49
N GLN A 431 -2.04 -10.76 -13.57
CA GLN A 431 -1.11 -10.52 -12.46
C GLN A 431 -0.78 -9.04 -12.33
N ASN A 432 -0.41 -8.60 -11.15
CA ASN A 432 0.35 -7.37 -10.93
C ASN A 432 1.24 -7.50 -9.70
N THR A 433 2.48 -7.06 -9.84
CA THR A 433 3.49 -7.01 -8.78
C THR A 433 4.13 -5.63 -8.69
N ASN A 434 3.34 -4.57 -8.90
CA ASN A 434 3.70 -3.15 -8.91
C ASN A 434 4.44 -2.68 -10.18
N ASP A 435 4.63 -3.58 -11.13
CA ASP A 435 5.21 -3.28 -12.43
C ASP A 435 4.18 -2.56 -13.34
N PRO A 436 4.58 -1.99 -14.48
CA PRO A 436 3.71 -1.29 -15.40
C PRO A 436 2.49 -2.09 -15.87
N PRO A 437 1.41 -1.45 -16.31
CA PRO A 437 0.18 -2.12 -16.72
C PRO A 437 0.33 -3.10 -17.89
N TRP A 438 1.34 -2.92 -18.75
CA TRP A 438 1.60 -3.81 -19.92
C TRP A 438 2.04 -5.21 -19.56
N VAL A 439 2.43 -5.45 -18.29
CA VAL A 439 2.84 -6.78 -17.80
C VAL A 439 1.72 -7.53 -17.07
N ALA A 440 0.47 -7.06 -17.19
CA ALA A 440 -0.67 -7.65 -16.50
C ALA A 440 -1.00 -9.08 -16.95
N THR A 441 -0.62 -9.48 -18.17
CA THR A 441 -0.74 -10.84 -18.70
C THR A 441 0.20 -11.04 -19.89
N TYR A 442 0.48 -12.30 -20.25
CA TYR A 442 1.32 -12.64 -21.41
C TYR A 442 0.66 -13.73 -22.27
N PRO A 443 0.62 -13.58 -23.62
CA PRO A 443 1.11 -12.42 -24.38
C PRO A 443 0.48 -11.10 -23.93
N GLN A 444 1.25 -9.99 -24.06
CA GLN A 444 0.78 -8.66 -23.68
C GLN A 444 -0.47 -8.27 -24.47
N VAL A 445 -1.44 -7.66 -23.79
CA VAL A 445 -2.67 -7.13 -24.40
C VAL A 445 -2.85 -5.63 -24.13
N ILE A 446 -2.08 -5.08 -23.19
CA ILE A 446 -1.94 -3.64 -22.97
C ILE A 446 -0.58 -3.23 -23.52
N HIS A 447 -0.55 -2.31 -24.47
CA HIS A 447 0.67 -1.89 -25.17
C HIS A 447 1.02 -0.46 -24.79
N ALA A 448 2.27 -0.24 -24.37
CA ALA A 448 2.75 1.07 -23.86
C ALA A 448 2.59 2.20 -24.89
N GLU A 449 2.76 1.89 -26.17
CA GLU A 449 2.64 2.86 -27.29
C GLU A 449 1.23 3.43 -27.47
N ASN A 450 0.20 2.79 -26.89
CA ASN A 450 -1.18 3.27 -26.94
C ASN A 450 -1.49 4.32 -25.86
N PHE A 451 -0.53 4.61 -24.97
CA PHE A 451 -0.72 5.52 -23.84
C PHE A 451 0.37 6.60 -23.81
N PRO A 452 0.07 7.77 -23.24
CA PRO A 452 1.09 8.80 -23.05
C PRO A 452 2.30 8.28 -22.25
N PRO A 453 3.54 8.69 -22.57
CA PRO A 453 4.77 8.14 -21.97
C PRO A 453 4.94 8.46 -20.47
N TYR A 454 4.09 9.30 -19.91
CA TYR A 454 4.07 9.61 -18.48
C TYR A 454 3.16 8.69 -17.66
N VAL A 455 2.39 7.78 -18.27
CA VAL A 455 1.47 6.88 -17.55
C VAL A 455 2.25 5.89 -16.71
N ALA A 456 3.20 5.17 -17.33
CA ALA A 456 4.07 4.23 -16.66
C ALA A 456 5.37 4.02 -17.45
N PRO A 457 6.46 3.50 -16.84
CA PRO A 457 7.69 3.24 -17.55
C PRO A 457 7.49 2.10 -18.58
N PRO A 458 8.18 2.14 -19.75
CA PRO A 458 8.07 1.08 -20.74
C PRO A 458 8.70 -0.26 -20.33
N GLY A 459 9.55 -0.26 -19.32
CA GLY A 459 10.32 -1.38 -18.80
C GLY A 459 11.66 -0.93 -18.20
N PRO A 460 12.53 -1.82 -17.75
CA PRO A 460 12.37 -3.28 -17.63
C PRO A 460 11.42 -3.69 -16.52
N GLU A 461 10.88 -4.91 -16.62
CA GLU A 461 10.12 -5.55 -15.56
C GLU A 461 11.04 -6.06 -14.45
N SER A 462 10.50 -6.08 -13.23
CA SER A 462 11.19 -6.70 -12.11
C SER A 462 11.24 -8.22 -12.25
N LEU A 463 12.26 -8.85 -11.68
CA LEU A 463 12.34 -10.32 -11.65
C LEU A 463 11.16 -10.93 -10.88
N ARG A 464 10.56 -10.21 -9.92
CA ARG A 464 9.35 -10.64 -9.22
C ARG A 464 8.13 -10.68 -10.15
N SER A 465 8.00 -9.72 -11.04
CA SER A 465 6.97 -9.71 -12.08
C SER A 465 7.15 -10.88 -13.05
N GLN A 466 8.37 -11.10 -13.51
CA GLN A 466 8.70 -12.23 -14.37
C GLN A 466 8.40 -13.57 -13.69
N GLN A 467 8.77 -13.74 -12.41
CA GLN A 467 8.44 -14.94 -11.63
C GLN A 467 6.92 -15.11 -11.47
N SER A 468 6.19 -14.03 -11.21
CA SER A 468 4.73 -14.04 -11.16
C SER A 468 4.12 -14.54 -12.47
N ALA A 469 4.61 -14.05 -13.60
CA ALA A 469 4.19 -14.49 -14.92
C ALA A 469 4.52 -15.98 -15.15
N HIS A 470 5.72 -16.44 -14.82
CA HIS A 470 6.10 -17.87 -14.93
C HIS A 470 5.19 -18.78 -14.11
N LEU A 471 4.82 -18.36 -12.89
CA LEU A 471 3.92 -19.11 -12.02
C LEU A 471 2.49 -19.24 -12.58
N LEU A 472 2.05 -18.35 -13.48
CA LEU A 472 0.71 -18.37 -14.07
C LEU A 472 0.68 -18.84 -15.53
N ALA A 473 1.73 -18.61 -16.29
CA ALA A 473 1.79 -18.88 -17.74
C ALA A 473 1.88 -20.38 -18.08
N ASP A 474 2.24 -21.26 -17.13
CA ASP A 474 2.22 -22.70 -17.31
C ASP A 474 0.89 -23.13 -17.99
N PRO A 475 0.90 -23.92 -19.08
CA PRO A 475 -0.31 -24.25 -19.83
C PRO A 475 -1.31 -25.11 -19.04
N SER A 476 -0.91 -25.75 -17.94
CA SER A 476 -1.79 -26.55 -17.11
C SER A 476 -2.87 -25.70 -16.41
N LYS A 477 -4.02 -26.32 -16.17
CA LYS A 477 -5.05 -25.72 -15.31
C LYS A 477 -4.57 -25.72 -13.85
N ILE A 478 -4.93 -24.68 -13.13
CA ILE A 478 -4.51 -24.43 -11.75
C ILE A 478 -5.62 -24.88 -10.80
N SER A 479 -5.34 -25.81 -9.91
CA SER A 479 -6.22 -26.13 -8.77
C SER A 479 -6.08 -25.07 -7.68
N PHE A 480 -7.02 -25.03 -6.72
CA PHE A 480 -6.92 -24.09 -5.59
C PHE A 480 -5.68 -24.38 -4.71
N ASP A 481 -5.33 -25.66 -4.54
CA ASP A 481 -4.12 -26.03 -3.79
C ASP A 481 -2.83 -25.68 -4.54
N ASP A 482 -2.80 -25.82 -5.89
CA ASP A 482 -1.70 -25.31 -6.72
C ASP A 482 -1.60 -23.78 -6.64
N PHE A 483 -2.73 -23.07 -6.62
CA PHE A 483 -2.77 -21.63 -6.47
C PHE A 483 -2.13 -21.17 -5.15
N VAL A 484 -2.43 -21.88 -4.05
CA VAL A 484 -1.79 -21.69 -2.75
C VAL A 484 -0.30 -22.01 -2.81
N ALA A 485 0.09 -23.17 -3.37
CA ALA A 485 1.49 -23.58 -3.46
C ALA A 485 2.33 -22.60 -4.27
N ARG A 486 1.82 -22.15 -5.43
CA ARG A 486 2.46 -21.12 -6.28
C ARG A 486 2.65 -19.79 -5.54
N LYS A 487 1.64 -19.36 -4.75
CA LYS A 487 1.76 -18.15 -3.91
C LYS A 487 2.87 -18.28 -2.86
N LEU A 488 3.06 -19.44 -2.29
CA LEU A 488 4.05 -19.70 -1.25
C LEU A 488 5.46 -20.05 -1.79
N SER A 489 5.69 -19.91 -3.11
CA SER A 489 6.96 -20.16 -3.75
C SER A 489 8.07 -19.26 -3.19
N THR A 490 9.18 -19.89 -2.79
CA THR A 490 10.43 -19.26 -2.35
C THR A 490 11.54 -19.39 -3.38
N HIS A 491 11.18 -19.79 -4.61
CA HIS A 491 12.10 -19.95 -5.72
C HIS A 491 12.75 -18.64 -6.12
N THR A 492 14.07 -18.69 -6.36
CA THR A 492 14.91 -17.52 -6.65
C THR A 492 15.19 -17.46 -8.16
N LEU A 493 14.35 -16.73 -8.92
CA LEU A 493 14.46 -16.65 -10.39
C LEU A 493 15.83 -16.12 -10.85
N MET A 494 16.43 -15.18 -10.12
CA MET A 494 17.77 -14.67 -10.45
C MET A 494 18.81 -15.82 -10.50
N ALA A 495 18.68 -16.81 -9.65
CA ALA A 495 19.60 -17.97 -9.68
C ALA A 495 19.47 -18.76 -10.99
N ASP A 496 18.27 -18.89 -11.55
CA ASP A 496 18.08 -19.52 -12.86
C ASP A 496 18.80 -18.77 -13.97
N ARG A 497 18.84 -17.45 -13.85
CA ARG A 497 19.37 -16.54 -14.86
C ARG A 497 20.89 -16.48 -14.90
N VAL A 498 21.57 -16.65 -13.75
CA VAL A 498 23.02 -16.34 -13.63
C VAL A 498 23.85 -17.45 -13.00
N LEU A 499 23.24 -18.37 -12.26
CA LEU A 499 24.00 -19.38 -11.52
C LEU A 499 24.78 -20.35 -12.40
N PRO A 500 24.29 -20.82 -13.56
CA PRO A 500 25.07 -21.65 -14.47
C PRO A 500 26.38 -20.99 -14.91
N ASP A 501 26.35 -19.70 -15.28
CA ASP A 501 27.54 -18.97 -15.72
C ASP A 501 28.50 -18.69 -14.56
N LEU A 502 27.99 -18.36 -13.37
CA LEU A 502 28.79 -18.19 -12.17
C LEU A 502 29.53 -19.47 -11.79
N ILE A 503 28.86 -20.61 -11.82
CA ILE A 503 29.46 -21.92 -11.56
C ILE A 503 30.55 -22.24 -12.59
N ALA A 504 30.27 -22.00 -13.89
CA ALA A 504 31.24 -22.20 -14.94
C ALA A 504 32.50 -21.33 -14.77
N ALA A 505 32.33 -20.07 -14.36
CA ALA A 505 33.43 -19.14 -14.09
C ALA A 505 34.31 -19.55 -12.90
N ALA A 506 33.71 -20.18 -11.89
CA ALA A 506 34.38 -20.53 -10.63
C ALA A 506 34.88 -22.00 -10.57
N GLN A 507 34.44 -22.87 -11.45
CA GLN A 507 34.70 -24.34 -11.37
C GLN A 507 36.17 -24.71 -11.48
N GLY A 508 36.98 -23.93 -12.18
CA GLY A 508 38.44 -24.16 -12.36
C GLY A 508 39.33 -23.37 -11.37
N ASP A 509 38.77 -22.64 -10.42
CA ASP A 509 39.55 -21.86 -9.46
C ASP A 509 40.28 -22.79 -8.48
N PRO A 510 41.63 -22.62 -8.22
CA PRO A 510 42.38 -23.49 -7.35
C PRO A 510 42.08 -23.33 -5.85
N ASP A 511 41.35 -22.29 -5.47
CA ASP A 511 41.02 -22.03 -4.06
C ASP A 511 39.99 -23.06 -3.55
N PRO A 512 40.30 -23.84 -2.52
CA PRO A 512 39.39 -24.86 -1.97
C PRO A 512 38.10 -24.22 -1.38
N GLU A 513 38.12 -22.99 -0.94
CA GLU A 513 36.92 -22.29 -0.44
C GLU A 513 35.98 -21.93 -1.60
N VAL A 514 36.52 -21.52 -2.75
CA VAL A 514 35.75 -21.33 -3.97
C VAL A 514 35.12 -22.62 -4.44
N GLN A 515 35.90 -23.75 -4.40
CA GLN A 515 35.33 -25.05 -4.79
C GLN A 515 34.23 -25.52 -3.83
N ALA A 516 34.36 -25.27 -2.52
CA ALA A 516 33.31 -25.55 -1.54
C ALA A 516 32.04 -24.73 -1.84
N ALA A 517 32.20 -23.46 -2.15
CA ALA A 517 31.09 -22.59 -2.55
C ALA A 517 30.42 -23.04 -3.86
N VAL A 518 31.19 -23.44 -4.87
CA VAL A 518 30.67 -23.98 -6.14
C VAL A 518 29.86 -25.27 -5.90
N ASN A 519 30.40 -26.20 -5.07
CA ASN A 519 29.66 -27.42 -4.75
C ASN A 519 28.36 -27.15 -4.00
N LEU A 520 28.38 -26.19 -3.06
CA LEU A 520 27.18 -25.75 -2.33
C LEU A 520 26.13 -25.17 -3.28
N LEU A 521 26.53 -24.26 -4.19
CA LEU A 521 25.63 -23.64 -5.16
C LEU A 521 25.12 -24.63 -6.23
N LYS A 522 25.92 -25.64 -6.64
CA LYS A 522 25.50 -26.71 -7.54
C LYS A 522 24.39 -27.58 -6.92
N ALA A 523 24.51 -27.88 -5.63
CA ALA A 523 23.58 -28.74 -4.91
C ALA A 523 22.27 -28.01 -4.53
N TRP A 524 22.23 -26.68 -4.66
CA TRP A 524 21.08 -25.86 -4.25
C TRP A 524 19.90 -25.98 -5.21
N ASN A 525 18.72 -26.27 -4.68
CA ASN A 525 17.44 -26.32 -5.42
C ASN A 525 16.86 -24.93 -5.77
N ARG A 526 17.59 -23.86 -5.47
CA ARG A 526 17.22 -22.46 -5.67
C ARG A 526 16.04 -21.96 -4.83
N GLU A 527 15.65 -22.72 -3.80
CA GLU A 527 14.64 -22.33 -2.84
C GLU A 527 15.26 -21.62 -1.63
N THR A 528 14.64 -20.49 -1.22
CA THR A 528 15.03 -19.73 -0.01
C THR A 528 14.16 -20.19 1.16
N VAL A 529 14.45 -21.40 1.66
CA VAL A 529 13.81 -22.06 2.80
C VAL A 529 14.74 -22.12 4.01
N ALA A 530 14.18 -22.42 5.18
CA ALA A 530 14.90 -22.32 6.45
C ALA A 530 16.17 -23.16 6.53
N ASP A 531 16.17 -24.36 5.97
CA ASP A 531 17.29 -25.31 5.96
C ASP A 531 18.25 -25.13 4.77
N SER A 532 17.96 -24.17 3.87
CA SER A 532 18.81 -23.87 2.72
C SER A 532 20.18 -23.36 3.19
N LYS A 533 21.23 -24.11 2.88
CA LYS A 533 22.62 -23.75 3.17
C LYS A 533 23.23 -22.78 2.15
N ALA A 534 22.71 -22.76 0.92
CA ALA A 534 23.23 -21.94 -0.17
C ALA A 534 22.56 -20.57 -0.32
N ALA A 535 21.34 -20.42 0.18
CA ALA A 535 20.54 -19.22 -0.07
C ALA A 535 21.20 -17.92 0.43
N LEU A 536 21.83 -17.94 1.61
CA LEU A 536 22.56 -16.77 2.15
C LEU A 536 23.80 -16.43 1.31
N LEU A 537 24.56 -17.44 0.87
CA LEU A 537 25.73 -17.23 0.02
C LEU A 537 25.30 -16.61 -1.32
N PHE A 538 24.28 -17.18 -1.96
CA PHE A 538 23.76 -16.62 -3.20
C PHE A 538 23.23 -15.20 -3.03
N GLU A 539 22.45 -14.92 -1.98
CA GLU A 539 21.94 -13.56 -1.68
C GLU A 539 23.10 -12.57 -1.48
N THR A 540 24.15 -12.97 -0.74
CA THR A 540 25.32 -12.15 -0.49
C THR A 540 26.08 -11.84 -1.79
N TRP A 541 26.19 -12.81 -2.71
CA TRP A 541 26.74 -12.61 -4.04
C TRP A 541 25.84 -11.74 -4.91
N ALA A 542 24.55 -12.00 -4.93
CA ALA A 542 23.57 -11.29 -5.75
C ALA A 542 23.51 -9.78 -5.42
N ASN A 543 23.67 -9.43 -4.16
CA ASN A 543 23.77 -8.03 -3.72
C ASN A 543 24.96 -7.28 -4.32
N ARG A 544 26.03 -7.98 -4.72
CA ARG A 544 27.18 -7.40 -5.41
C ARG A 544 26.96 -7.39 -6.92
N PHE A 545 26.37 -8.45 -7.43
CA PHE A 545 26.08 -8.61 -8.87
C PHE A 545 25.08 -7.58 -9.36
N SER A 546 24.02 -7.31 -8.62
CA SER A 546 22.97 -6.33 -8.95
C SER A 546 22.62 -5.49 -7.72
N PRO A 547 23.48 -4.51 -7.35
CA PRO A 547 23.24 -3.65 -6.20
C PRO A 547 22.04 -2.71 -6.43
N GLY A 548 21.56 -2.12 -5.36
CA GLY A 548 20.50 -1.12 -5.44
C GLY A 548 19.15 -1.68 -5.85
N ASN A 549 18.58 -2.55 -5.05
CA ASN A 549 17.30 -3.23 -5.29
C ASN A 549 17.32 -4.17 -6.51
N PHE A 550 18.50 -4.67 -6.87
CA PHE A 550 18.66 -5.63 -7.98
C PHE A 550 18.13 -5.13 -9.33
N THR A 551 18.09 -3.82 -9.55
CA THR A 551 17.64 -3.20 -10.80
C THR A 551 18.77 -2.95 -11.79
N SER A 552 20.03 -3.12 -11.37
CA SER A 552 21.18 -2.93 -12.26
C SER A 552 21.29 -4.07 -13.28
N LEU A 553 21.23 -3.72 -14.56
CA LEU A 553 21.39 -4.65 -15.68
C LEU A 553 22.84 -4.74 -16.18
N ALA A 554 23.77 -3.98 -15.59
CA ALA A 554 25.12 -3.80 -16.11
C ALA A 554 25.94 -5.11 -16.17
N ASN A 555 25.73 -6.02 -15.23
CA ASN A 555 26.48 -7.26 -15.12
C ASN A 555 25.83 -8.45 -15.84
N TYR A 556 24.63 -8.28 -16.43
CA TYR A 556 23.99 -9.32 -17.23
C TYR A 556 24.55 -9.34 -18.65
N LYS A 557 24.82 -10.55 -19.17
CA LYS A 557 25.27 -10.80 -20.53
C LYS A 557 24.21 -10.39 -21.57
N VAL A 558 22.98 -10.81 -21.36
CA VAL A 558 21.82 -10.38 -22.09
C VAL A 558 21.00 -9.45 -21.17
N LYS A 559 20.89 -8.19 -21.55
CA LYS A 559 20.03 -7.22 -20.85
C LYS A 559 18.56 -7.55 -21.08
N TRP A 560 17.68 -6.93 -20.33
CA TRP A 560 16.24 -7.06 -20.59
C TRP A 560 15.88 -6.61 -22.03
N LEU A 561 15.06 -7.42 -22.70
CA LEU A 561 14.61 -7.23 -24.07
C LEU A 561 13.08 -7.20 -24.13
N PRO A 562 12.45 -6.21 -24.77
CA PRO A 562 11.00 -6.18 -25.00
C PRO A 562 10.47 -7.38 -25.79
N SER A 563 11.32 -8.02 -26.62
CA SER A 563 10.97 -9.22 -27.40
C SER A 563 11.00 -10.52 -26.59
N ASP A 564 11.62 -10.52 -25.41
CA ASP A 564 11.67 -11.64 -24.47
C ASP A 564 11.56 -11.11 -23.04
N PRO A 565 10.41 -10.49 -22.68
CA PRO A 565 10.28 -9.69 -21.47
C PRO A 565 10.34 -10.53 -20.19
N ILE A 566 9.86 -11.78 -20.22
CA ILE A 566 9.88 -12.68 -19.07
C ILE A 566 11.07 -13.67 -19.10
N GLY A 567 11.86 -13.74 -20.17
CA GLY A 567 13.03 -14.61 -20.32
C GLY A 567 14.37 -13.87 -20.15
N THR A 568 14.38 -12.56 -20.07
CA THR A 568 15.56 -11.70 -19.91
C THR A 568 15.36 -10.69 -18.77
N PRO A 569 16.43 -10.23 -18.06
CA PRO A 569 17.87 -10.43 -18.37
C PRO A 569 18.38 -11.82 -18.02
N LYS A 570 19.54 -12.22 -18.59
CA LYS A 570 20.17 -13.53 -18.29
C LYS A 570 21.67 -13.54 -18.56
N GLY A 571 22.35 -14.51 -17.95
CA GLY A 571 23.77 -14.75 -18.10
C GLY A 571 24.66 -13.72 -17.41
N VAL A 572 25.92 -14.05 -17.27
CA VAL A 572 26.96 -13.19 -16.66
C VAL A 572 27.81 -12.58 -17.75
N ALA A 573 27.91 -11.23 -17.77
CA ALA A 573 28.64 -10.50 -18.80
C ALA A 573 30.17 -10.63 -18.65
N ASP A 574 30.66 -10.64 -17.41
CA ASP A 574 32.08 -10.74 -17.07
C ASP A 574 32.29 -11.86 -16.04
N PRO A 575 32.68 -13.05 -16.49
CA PRO A 575 32.91 -14.21 -15.61
C PRO A 575 34.01 -13.98 -14.56
N ALA A 576 35.08 -13.25 -14.87
CA ALA A 576 36.17 -12.98 -13.94
C ALA A 576 35.68 -12.08 -12.79
N LYS A 577 34.98 -11.00 -13.13
CA LYS A 577 34.37 -10.12 -12.16
C LYS A 577 33.33 -10.84 -11.28
N ALA A 578 32.53 -11.74 -11.82
CA ALA A 578 31.55 -12.54 -11.08
C ALA A 578 32.24 -13.48 -10.08
N LEU A 579 33.38 -14.06 -10.45
CA LEU A 579 34.23 -14.87 -9.57
C LEU A 579 34.80 -14.03 -8.43
N ASP A 580 35.31 -12.82 -8.73
CA ASP A 580 35.80 -11.91 -7.69
C ASP A 580 34.71 -11.54 -6.69
N MET A 581 33.48 -11.31 -7.19
CA MET A 581 32.31 -11.09 -6.34
C MET A 581 31.98 -12.33 -5.48
N LEU A 582 32.19 -13.55 -6.00
CA LEU A 582 31.99 -14.77 -5.23
C LEU A 582 33.04 -14.90 -4.11
N LYS A 583 34.31 -14.64 -4.40
CA LYS A 583 35.39 -14.62 -3.38
C LYS A 583 35.09 -13.60 -2.28
N ALA A 584 34.64 -12.41 -2.66
CA ALA A 584 34.21 -11.39 -1.71
C ALA A 584 33.00 -11.83 -0.87
N ALA A 585 32.03 -12.52 -1.49
CA ALA A 585 30.87 -13.06 -0.79
C ALA A 585 31.24 -14.18 0.20
N ILE A 586 32.18 -15.06 -0.16
CA ILE A 586 32.74 -16.09 0.74
C ILE A 586 33.35 -15.44 1.97
N GLY A 587 34.21 -14.41 1.80
CA GLY A 587 34.81 -13.68 2.90
C GLY A 587 33.75 -13.01 3.81
N GLU A 588 32.73 -12.41 3.22
CA GLU A 588 31.63 -11.81 3.99
C GLU A 588 30.80 -12.85 4.75
N MET A 589 30.49 -13.98 4.13
CA MET A 589 29.78 -15.08 4.79
C MET A 589 30.51 -15.56 6.04
N LYS A 590 31.80 -15.77 5.94
CA LYS A 590 32.64 -16.18 7.08
C LYS A 590 32.66 -15.13 8.19
N THR A 591 32.81 -13.88 7.83
CA THR A 591 32.92 -12.77 8.80
C THR A 591 31.59 -12.49 9.48
N LYS A 592 30.49 -12.45 8.72
CA LYS A 592 29.16 -12.07 9.24
C LYS A 592 28.38 -13.24 9.83
N TYR A 593 28.50 -14.42 9.21
CA TYR A 593 27.65 -15.57 9.53
C TYR A 593 28.43 -16.79 10.04
N GLY A 594 29.76 -16.70 10.10
CA GLY A 594 30.64 -17.74 10.66
C GLY A 594 30.99 -18.89 9.69
N ALA A 595 30.20 -19.13 8.64
CA ALA A 595 30.42 -20.18 7.65
C ALA A 595 29.75 -19.84 6.31
N ILE A 596 30.24 -20.43 5.20
CA ILE A 596 29.66 -20.24 3.87
C ILE A 596 28.33 -20.97 3.69
N ASP A 597 28.12 -22.03 4.45
CA ASP A 597 26.96 -22.93 4.40
C ASP A 597 25.99 -22.73 5.56
N ARG A 598 25.99 -21.53 6.16
CA ARG A 598 25.08 -21.21 7.26
C ARG A 598 23.63 -21.37 6.83
N PRO A 599 22.80 -22.19 7.51
CA PRO A 599 21.40 -22.36 7.15
C PRO A 599 20.63 -21.03 7.22
N PHE A 600 19.80 -20.78 6.20
CA PHE A 600 19.07 -19.50 6.06
C PHE A 600 18.21 -19.15 7.29
N GLY A 601 17.46 -20.11 7.81
CA GLY A 601 16.56 -19.93 8.95
C GLY A 601 17.25 -19.82 10.30
N GLU A 602 18.55 -20.08 10.41
CA GLU A 602 19.31 -19.78 11.63
C GLU A 602 19.62 -18.31 11.77
N VAL A 603 19.78 -17.62 10.63
CA VAL A 603 20.08 -16.18 10.57
C VAL A 603 18.81 -15.35 10.37
N SER A 604 17.96 -15.75 9.41
CA SER A 604 16.72 -15.05 9.09
C SER A 604 15.60 -15.59 9.98
N ARG A 605 15.04 -14.75 10.86
CA ARG A 605 14.12 -15.20 11.91
C ARG A 605 12.81 -14.39 11.89
N PHE A 606 11.69 -15.09 11.91
CA PHE A 606 10.42 -14.47 12.24
C PHE A 606 10.31 -14.33 13.76
N ALA A 607 10.62 -13.14 14.26
CA ALA A 607 10.67 -12.89 15.70
C ALA A 607 9.86 -11.65 16.09
N ILE A 608 8.83 -11.85 16.93
CA ILE A 608 8.03 -10.81 17.56
C ILE A 608 7.69 -11.29 18.98
N ASP A 609 7.88 -10.43 19.98
CA ASP A 609 7.68 -10.74 21.40
C ASP A 609 8.51 -11.96 21.83
N LYS A 610 7.86 -13.05 22.24
CA LYS A 610 8.51 -14.29 22.69
C LYS A 610 8.62 -15.35 21.57
N VAL A 611 8.03 -15.08 20.40
CA VAL A 611 8.07 -16.01 19.26
C VAL A 611 9.34 -15.75 18.47
N ASP A 612 10.10 -16.80 18.17
CA ASP A 612 11.32 -16.78 17.36
C ASP A 612 11.39 -18.07 16.54
N LEU A 613 11.03 -17.97 15.25
CA LEU A 613 10.88 -19.11 14.34
C LEU A 613 11.79 -18.95 13.11
N PRO A 614 12.21 -20.08 12.48
CA PRO A 614 13.00 -20.04 11.27
C PRO A 614 12.30 -19.28 10.14
N GLY A 615 13.06 -18.41 9.46
CA GLY A 615 12.56 -17.61 8.34
C GLY A 615 12.68 -18.33 7.00
N ASN A 616 11.89 -17.88 6.03
CA ASN A 616 11.94 -18.28 4.63
C ASN A 616 11.45 -17.12 3.75
N GLY A 617 11.58 -17.26 2.41
CA GLY A 617 11.31 -16.13 1.51
C GLY A 617 12.44 -15.10 1.51
N GLY A 618 12.37 -14.14 0.64
CA GLY A 618 13.45 -13.17 0.48
C GLY A 618 13.08 -11.98 -0.39
N PHE A 619 14.08 -11.29 -0.88
CA PHE A 619 13.88 -10.07 -1.66
C PHE A 619 13.19 -10.35 -3.00
N GLY A 620 12.06 -9.70 -3.25
CA GLY A 620 11.35 -9.76 -4.53
C GLY A 620 12.23 -9.38 -5.72
N ASN A 621 13.25 -8.56 -5.51
CA ASN A 621 14.21 -8.15 -6.53
C ASN A 621 15.11 -9.27 -7.04
N THR A 622 15.24 -10.38 -6.31
CA THR A 622 15.88 -11.64 -6.80
C THR A 622 14.89 -12.55 -7.51
N GLY A 623 13.64 -12.12 -7.66
CA GLY A 623 12.57 -12.89 -8.27
C GLY A 623 11.86 -13.85 -7.32
N ILE A 624 12.03 -13.71 -6.01
CA ILE A 624 11.29 -14.50 -5.03
C ILE A 624 9.87 -13.92 -4.91
N PHE A 625 8.86 -14.75 -5.20
CA PHE A 625 7.46 -14.30 -5.17
C PHE A 625 6.95 -14.12 -3.73
N ARG A 626 7.38 -14.97 -2.81
CA ARG A 626 7.16 -14.79 -1.37
C ARG A 626 8.11 -13.73 -0.81
N THR A 627 7.70 -12.47 -0.88
CA THR A 627 8.55 -11.31 -0.60
C THR A 627 8.67 -11.04 0.89
N ILE A 628 9.89 -11.16 1.42
CA ILE A 628 10.28 -10.76 2.78
C ILE A 628 11.57 -9.94 2.68
N THR A 629 11.57 -8.73 3.22
CA THR A 629 12.78 -7.90 3.36
C THR A 629 13.34 -8.09 4.76
N TRP A 630 14.50 -8.71 4.81
CA TRP A 630 15.22 -8.94 6.05
C TRP A 630 15.98 -7.68 6.47
N GLY A 631 15.86 -7.29 7.73
CA GLY A 631 16.57 -6.15 8.32
C GLY A 631 18.06 -6.41 8.51
N PRO A 632 18.79 -5.45 9.08
CA PRO A 632 20.22 -5.59 9.36
C PRO A 632 20.48 -6.73 10.34
N LEU A 633 21.68 -7.34 10.21
CA LEU A 633 22.13 -8.35 11.13
C LEU A 633 22.40 -7.73 12.52
N LYS A 634 21.73 -8.24 13.54
CA LYS A 634 21.91 -7.85 14.93
C LYS A 634 21.91 -9.12 15.78
N ASP A 635 22.92 -9.27 16.64
CA ASP A 635 23.09 -10.44 17.54
C ASP A 635 22.99 -11.78 16.80
N GLY A 636 23.60 -11.87 15.61
CA GLY A 636 23.61 -13.05 14.75
C GLY A 636 22.30 -13.36 14.03
N LYS A 637 21.28 -12.51 14.14
CA LYS A 637 19.97 -12.66 13.54
C LYS A 637 19.57 -11.44 12.72
N ARG A 638 18.74 -11.65 11.71
CA ARG A 638 18.03 -10.60 10.99
C ARG A 638 16.52 -10.88 11.02
N ILE A 639 15.73 -9.85 11.28
CA ILE A 639 14.29 -9.91 11.48
C ILE A 639 13.61 -9.20 10.31
N PRO A 640 12.41 -9.60 9.85
CA PRO A 640 11.69 -8.89 8.80
C PRO A 640 11.41 -7.44 9.19
N VAL A 641 11.69 -6.55 8.26
CA VAL A 641 11.35 -5.12 8.38
C VAL A 641 10.27 -4.70 7.39
N HIS A 642 10.02 -5.54 6.37
CA HIS A 642 9.06 -5.30 5.32
C HIS A 642 8.71 -6.61 4.60
N GLY A 643 7.58 -6.69 3.91
CA GLY A 643 7.17 -7.84 3.11
C GLY A 643 5.69 -8.15 3.24
N GLU A 644 5.33 -9.41 3.04
CA GLU A 644 3.94 -9.85 3.19
C GLU A 644 3.34 -9.36 4.49
N THR A 645 2.18 -8.69 4.41
CA THR A 645 1.42 -8.22 5.58
C THR A 645 0.09 -8.94 5.71
N TRP A 646 -0.68 -9.01 4.66
CA TRP A 646 -1.89 -9.81 4.58
C TRP A 646 -1.86 -10.65 3.31
N VAL A 647 -2.31 -11.91 3.42
CA VAL A 647 -2.45 -12.83 2.29
C VAL A 647 -3.86 -13.37 2.30
N SER A 648 -4.53 -13.31 1.16
CA SER A 648 -5.83 -13.96 0.96
C SER A 648 -5.90 -14.57 -0.43
N LEU A 649 -6.27 -15.84 -0.49
CA LEU A 649 -6.58 -16.57 -1.71
C LEU A 649 -8.03 -17.03 -1.64
N VAL A 650 -8.78 -16.71 -2.67
CA VAL A 650 -10.23 -16.99 -2.74
C VAL A 650 -10.54 -17.73 -4.03
N GLU A 651 -11.29 -18.83 -3.95
CA GLU A 651 -11.95 -19.48 -5.07
C GLU A 651 -13.46 -19.21 -4.96
N PHE A 652 -14.05 -18.61 -5.98
CA PHE A 652 -15.47 -18.23 -6.00
C PHE A 652 -16.40 -19.41 -6.33
N SER A 653 -16.19 -20.53 -5.63
CA SER A 653 -17.04 -21.72 -5.65
C SER A 653 -18.29 -21.54 -4.78
N THR A 654 -19.09 -22.60 -4.63
CA THR A 654 -20.25 -22.64 -3.72
C THR A 654 -20.14 -23.86 -2.79
N PRO A 655 -19.83 -23.69 -1.52
CA PRO A 655 -19.44 -22.45 -0.83
C PRO A 655 -18.09 -21.91 -1.31
N ILE A 656 -17.80 -20.62 -1.02
CA ILE A 656 -16.50 -20.01 -1.29
C ILE A 656 -15.42 -20.77 -0.50
N LYS A 657 -14.27 -21.02 -1.15
CA LYS A 657 -13.06 -21.46 -0.46
C LYS A 657 -12.12 -20.28 -0.30
N ALA A 658 -11.69 -20.03 0.92
CA ALA A 658 -10.76 -18.95 1.21
C ALA A 658 -9.69 -19.41 2.21
N LYS A 659 -8.42 -19.10 1.90
CA LYS A 659 -7.28 -19.30 2.79
C LYS A 659 -6.52 -17.98 2.94
N GLY A 660 -5.96 -17.72 4.10
CA GLY A 660 -5.24 -16.46 4.33
C GLY A 660 -4.33 -16.46 5.53
N LEU A 661 -3.66 -15.33 5.70
CA LEU A 661 -2.69 -15.11 6.77
C LEU A 661 -2.53 -13.60 7.00
N MET A 662 -2.61 -13.16 8.25
CA MET A 662 -2.02 -11.90 8.67
C MET A 662 -0.60 -12.22 9.15
N SER A 663 0.42 -11.76 8.45
CA SER A 663 1.79 -12.30 8.50
C SER A 663 2.41 -12.43 9.90
N TYR A 664 2.04 -11.56 10.83
CA TYR A 664 2.47 -11.64 12.23
C TYR A 664 1.31 -11.92 13.18
N GLY A 665 0.15 -11.35 12.94
CA GLY A 665 -1.05 -11.47 13.76
C GLY A 665 -1.97 -10.26 13.60
N ASN A 666 -3.20 -10.34 14.08
CA ASN A 666 -4.24 -9.34 13.84
C ASN A 666 -4.33 -8.28 14.95
N ALA A 667 -3.28 -8.08 15.72
CA ALA A 667 -3.23 -7.06 16.78
C ALA A 667 -1.84 -6.44 16.92
N SER A 668 -1.82 -5.20 17.44
CA SER A 668 -0.59 -4.49 17.84
C SER A 668 -0.60 -4.04 19.29
N GLN A 669 -1.74 -4.14 19.98
CA GLN A 669 -1.84 -3.73 21.39
C GLN A 669 -0.91 -4.57 22.27
N PRO A 670 -0.14 -3.94 23.18
CA PRO A 670 0.74 -4.66 24.10
C PRO A 670 0.00 -5.72 24.91
N GLY A 671 0.58 -6.92 24.97
CA GLY A 671 0.01 -8.04 25.74
C GLY A 671 -1.07 -8.85 25.02
N SER A 672 -1.49 -8.46 23.81
CA SER A 672 -2.39 -9.29 23.00
C SER A 672 -1.66 -10.54 22.49
N PRO A 673 -2.26 -11.74 22.58
CA PRO A 673 -1.69 -12.96 21.99
C PRO A 673 -1.63 -12.88 20.46
N HIS A 674 -2.53 -12.10 19.83
CA HIS A 674 -2.65 -11.96 18.38
C HIS A 674 -1.64 -10.99 17.75
N ARG A 675 -0.57 -10.67 18.46
CA ARG A 675 0.55 -9.90 17.89
C ARG A 675 1.51 -10.76 17.06
N SER A 676 1.55 -12.06 17.32
CA SER A 676 2.56 -12.96 16.77
C SER A 676 2.08 -14.40 16.55
N ASP A 677 0.81 -14.69 16.80
CA ASP A 677 0.22 -16.04 16.75
C ASP A 677 0.20 -16.65 15.34
N GLN A 678 0.24 -15.82 14.28
CA GLN A 678 0.27 -16.29 12.90
C GLN A 678 1.69 -16.48 12.33
N LEU A 679 2.74 -16.11 13.07
CA LEU A 679 4.14 -16.32 12.65
C LEU A 679 4.47 -17.80 12.40
N LYS A 680 3.79 -18.72 13.10
CA LYS A 680 4.01 -20.16 12.84
C LYS A 680 3.55 -20.57 11.45
N HIS A 681 2.39 -20.09 11.00
CA HIS A 681 1.93 -20.31 9.62
C HIS A 681 2.90 -19.73 8.60
N LEU A 682 3.44 -18.53 8.90
CA LEU A 682 4.42 -17.91 8.04
C LEU A 682 5.71 -18.74 7.94
N SER A 683 6.23 -19.22 9.07
CA SER A 683 7.43 -20.07 9.13
C SER A 683 7.22 -21.41 8.44
N ASP A 684 6.08 -22.05 8.65
CA ASP A 684 5.74 -23.36 8.10
C ASP A 684 5.29 -23.31 6.62
N LYS A 685 5.20 -22.12 6.01
CA LYS A 685 4.65 -21.92 4.66
C LYS A 685 3.23 -22.50 4.55
N THR A 686 2.36 -22.21 5.51
CA THR A 686 0.96 -22.64 5.54
C THR A 686 0.02 -21.44 5.62
N LEU A 687 -1.24 -21.65 5.26
CA LEU A 687 -2.31 -20.66 5.39
C LEU A 687 -3.46 -21.25 6.19
N ARG A 688 -4.10 -20.41 7.03
CA ARG A 688 -5.32 -20.79 7.72
C ARG A 688 -6.54 -20.71 6.79
N THR A 689 -7.60 -21.43 7.11
CA THR A 689 -8.92 -21.23 6.51
C THR A 689 -9.51 -19.91 7.01
N LEU A 690 -10.04 -19.10 6.10
CA LEU A 690 -10.83 -17.91 6.45
C LEU A 690 -12.28 -18.35 6.66
N TRP A 691 -12.79 -18.17 7.88
CA TRP A 691 -14.16 -18.55 8.22
C TRP A 691 -15.12 -17.45 7.78
N THR A 692 -15.97 -17.76 6.81
CA THR A 692 -16.87 -16.79 6.15
C THR A 692 -18.32 -16.99 6.53
N THR A 693 -18.66 -18.03 7.27
CA THR A 693 -20.03 -18.27 7.74
C THR A 693 -20.11 -18.24 9.27
N ARG A 694 -21.22 -17.77 9.78
CA ARG A 694 -21.42 -17.72 11.24
C ARG A 694 -21.20 -19.09 11.91
N ALA A 695 -21.68 -20.17 11.29
CA ALA A 695 -21.52 -21.52 11.82
C ALA A 695 -20.04 -21.94 11.94
N GLN A 696 -19.20 -21.57 10.96
CA GLN A 696 -17.75 -21.80 11.03
C GLN A 696 -17.11 -20.98 12.15
N VAL A 697 -17.49 -19.70 12.24
CA VAL A 697 -16.96 -18.79 13.27
C VAL A 697 -17.29 -19.31 14.67
N GLU A 698 -18.52 -19.72 14.92
CA GLU A 698 -18.97 -20.22 16.24
C GLU A 698 -18.26 -21.51 16.67
N GLN A 699 -17.73 -22.29 15.72
CA GLN A 699 -16.88 -23.46 16.02
C GLN A 699 -15.45 -23.10 16.43
N HIS A 700 -15.01 -21.86 16.17
CA HIS A 700 -13.64 -21.39 16.39
C HIS A 700 -13.59 -20.08 17.20
N ILE A 701 -14.62 -19.83 17.97
CA ILE A 701 -14.76 -18.61 18.77
C ILE A 701 -13.87 -18.64 20.02
N GLU A 702 -13.17 -17.54 20.29
CA GLU A 702 -12.48 -17.32 21.56
C GLU A 702 -13.17 -16.28 22.45
N GLY A 703 -13.99 -15.40 21.87
CA GLY A 703 -14.67 -14.34 22.62
C GLY A 703 -15.89 -13.76 21.91
N ARG A 704 -16.73 -13.09 22.71
CA ARG A 704 -17.94 -12.40 22.23
C ARG A 704 -18.05 -11.04 22.89
N THR A 705 -18.28 -10.00 22.11
CA THR A 705 -18.50 -8.63 22.60
C THR A 705 -19.84 -8.13 22.05
N PRO A 706 -20.89 -8.11 22.86
CA PRO A 706 -22.17 -7.49 22.49
C PRO A 706 -22.08 -5.95 22.55
N PHE A 707 -22.80 -5.27 21.68
CA PHE A 707 -22.89 -3.82 21.68
C PHE A 707 -24.26 -3.31 21.21
#